data_d8ccbe792c2f453526c009492e2a8a8e
#
_entry.id   d8ccbe792c2f453526c009492e2a8a8e
#
_cell.length_a   1.000
_cell.length_b   1.000
_cell.length_c   1.000
_cell.angle_alpha   90.00
_cell.angle_beta   90.00
_cell.angle_gamma   90.00
#
_symmetry.space_group_name_H-M   'P 1'
#
loop_
_entity.id
_entity.type
_entity.pdbx_description
1 polymer ?
#
loop_
_entity_poly.entity_id
_entity_poly.type
_entity_poly.pdbx_seq_one_letter_code
_entity_poly.pdbx_strand_id
1 'polypeptide(L)'
;MLNQIIRSKTIKWLQSTDCAINELINYIKKKGELRDTQIEAIETFLFLKIKGENKPLWELFSNGFFTNGTDLSKININQKTRIYLENNINAFSLYDFSIQKVNGKSLLPNLEKEITENPSALDYELIIKKLFYNVNYSDYLMSLPMGSGKTYLMGAFIYLDLYFASIEPDNKNFAHNFLVLIPSGLKTSIGPSLRTIEDFDPTWVIPEPAASNLKKLLKFDVLDESKSAKQSNKAKNPNAQIVNECLPNPFGQVFLVNAEKVILNKVDLSGQFVLIEHDEDEEDKKANELRALIGKIPNLSILIDEVHHAASSDIKLRQVVNRWNEKGSITTVLGFSGTPYLSSAEKIELTENDILKISEITNIVYYYPLTKAIESFLKKPIVKIADNLNHLQIVKQGIEDFNNSYGNLIYDNGTIAKVAIYCSNIEMLEEEIYPFLQSDLGINPDDILKFHGGNKVYSLPTENEYQFKSLDTSFSKKKYILLVGIGKEGWDCKSLTSVILPQKSQSASKNTIIQTACRCLRQVTKGNIETALIWLNRENATILNKQLEKEQNTSIEELNNINRNNQIDFVERFSRMEYLELPKIDFYQLKVKYQSVEEENNANSKNKLTQLLDNLKNYKANYAITTKGLDYLDDGELSFLNSTGYLPANYNHWIATISKDSFNTITSNQLHQFDEELKAIFNKIIVQKNNKNYFNEQYDSYLIESEIRKAFNIKRQLTTEEEIIPQEANLLIIDKLKPIANHKDLFPSEEVTKQILEFDKNPLTVESFNKQKQEKILKLTQEGKFDEIAKVASETINPLIEQKDKSFHLLPYNFDSGLESEFLNQILNLKDFKDNQLEIYFNGERGLSEFVINCFAKTGNRWNKVGKYTTDFLIIKRNQKDKIHKALIIETKGSAYADDINFIKRKNFVETYFLKHNEEKFGYKKFDFLYLEDSAKMLDNKAEVNQRINQFFKD
;
A
#
# COMPACT_ATOMS: atom_id res chain seq x y z
N MET A 1 -7.32 8.88 -5.45
CA MET A 1 -7.68 9.45 -6.73
C MET A 1 -9.12 9.17 -7.13
N LEU A 2 -9.63 7.93 -7.12
CA LEU A 2 -11.07 7.66 -7.21
C LEU A 2 -11.85 8.47 -6.17
N ASN A 3 -11.34 8.57 -4.93
CA ASN A 3 -11.90 9.39 -3.87
C ASN A 3 -12.11 10.88 -4.25
N GLN A 4 -11.22 11.48 -5.04
CA GLN A 4 -11.36 12.86 -5.50
C GLN A 4 -12.51 13.01 -6.49
N ILE A 5 -12.66 12.04 -7.40
CA ILE A 5 -13.79 12.00 -8.34
C ILE A 5 -15.10 11.84 -7.58
N ILE A 6 -15.15 10.88 -6.67
CA ILE A 6 -16.30 10.63 -5.81
C ILE A 6 -16.66 11.90 -5.03
N ARG A 7 -15.67 12.55 -4.40
CA ARG A 7 -15.89 13.77 -3.63
C ARG A 7 -16.44 14.90 -4.50
N SER A 8 -15.87 15.12 -5.69
CA SER A 8 -16.36 16.11 -6.63
C SER A 8 -17.81 15.85 -7.05
N LYS A 9 -18.16 14.60 -7.33
CA LYS A 9 -19.53 14.22 -7.70
C LYS A 9 -20.48 14.30 -6.50
N THR A 10 -20.04 13.95 -5.30
CA THR A 10 -20.80 14.13 -4.06
C THR A 10 -21.19 15.59 -3.86
N ILE A 11 -20.23 16.52 -3.98
CA ILE A 11 -20.48 17.95 -3.84
C ILE A 11 -21.47 18.44 -4.88
N LYS A 12 -21.32 18.03 -6.15
CA LYS A 12 -22.26 18.39 -7.23
C LYS A 12 -23.67 17.85 -6.96
N TRP A 13 -23.78 16.61 -6.47
CA TRP A 13 -25.06 16.02 -6.13
C TRP A 13 -25.74 16.75 -4.97
N LEU A 14 -24.99 17.06 -3.91
CA LEU A 14 -25.53 17.85 -2.78
C LEU A 14 -26.05 19.23 -3.18
N GLN A 15 -25.52 19.80 -4.24
CA GLN A 15 -25.95 21.08 -4.78
C GLN A 15 -27.10 20.97 -5.81
N SER A 16 -27.42 19.75 -6.22
CA SER A 16 -28.42 19.50 -7.24
C SER A 16 -29.83 19.40 -6.64
N THR A 17 -30.84 19.57 -7.49
CA THR A 17 -32.27 19.45 -7.11
C THR A 17 -32.70 18.01 -6.85
N ASP A 18 -31.93 17.02 -7.28
CA ASP A 18 -32.23 15.61 -7.08
C ASP A 18 -31.63 15.04 -5.76
N CYS A 19 -31.02 15.88 -4.95
CA CYS A 19 -30.53 15.50 -3.63
C CYS A 19 -31.66 15.52 -2.58
N ALA A 20 -32.17 14.36 -2.25
CA ALA A 20 -33.26 14.20 -1.28
C ALA A 20 -32.85 14.39 0.20
N ILE A 21 -31.54 14.46 0.49
CA ILE A 21 -30.98 14.45 1.87
C ILE A 21 -30.40 15.79 2.32
N ASN A 22 -30.60 16.85 1.56
CA ASN A 22 -30.05 18.18 1.90
C ASN A 22 -30.45 18.65 3.30
N GLU A 23 -31.71 18.44 3.69
CA GLU A 23 -32.20 18.81 5.01
C GLU A 23 -31.50 18.01 6.12
N LEU A 24 -31.28 16.72 5.93
CA LEU A 24 -30.54 15.86 6.88
C LEU A 24 -29.10 16.30 7.02
N ILE A 25 -28.41 16.58 5.92
CA ILE A 25 -27.03 17.07 5.96
C ILE A 25 -26.94 18.44 6.63
N ASN A 26 -27.88 19.34 6.36
CA ASN A 26 -27.94 20.63 7.01
C ASN A 26 -28.25 20.50 8.51
N TYR A 27 -29.09 19.54 8.92
CA TYR A 27 -29.32 19.21 10.32
C TYR A 27 -28.03 18.78 11.01
N ILE A 28 -27.28 17.83 10.41
CA ILE A 28 -26.01 17.34 10.94
C ILE A 28 -24.99 18.48 11.10
N LYS A 29 -24.84 19.31 10.07
CA LYS A 29 -23.93 20.48 10.10
C LYS A 29 -24.32 21.47 11.20
N LYS A 30 -25.62 21.78 11.32
CA LYS A 30 -26.12 22.73 12.33
C LYS A 30 -25.99 22.21 13.76
N LYS A 31 -26.03 20.89 13.96
CA LYS A 31 -25.81 20.26 15.25
C LYS A 31 -24.40 20.51 15.79
N GLY A 32 -23.37 20.55 14.92
CA GLY A 32 -22.01 20.97 15.26
C GLY A 32 -21.19 19.98 16.10
N GLU A 33 -21.69 18.75 16.31
CA GLU A 33 -21.03 17.72 17.13
C GLU A 33 -19.93 16.99 16.36
N LEU A 34 -20.17 16.75 15.08
CA LEU A 34 -19.23 16.07 14.19
C LEU A 34 -18.23 17.05 13.59
N ARG A 35 -17.04 16.57 13.30
CA ARG A 35 -16.00 17.32 12.58
C ARG A 35 -16.34 17.37 11.09
N ASP A 36 -15.82 18.37 10.37
CA ASP A 36 -16.01 18.50 8.93
C ASP A 36 -15.61 17.23 8.17
N THR A 37 -14.47 16.62 8.54
CA THR A 37 -14.02 15.37 7.93
C THR A 37 -15.00 14.21 8.13
N GLN A 38 -15.70 14.14 9.27
CA GLN A 38 -16.71 13.12 9.53
C GLN A 38 -17.99 13.42 8.73
N ILE A 39 -18.38 14.68 8.64
CA ILE A 39 -19.53 15.13 7.82
C ILE A 39 -19.28 14.82 6.35
N GLU A 40 -18.08 15.13 5.83
CA GLU A 40 -17.70 14.81 4.46
C GLU A 40 -17.71 13.30 4.17
N ALA A 41 -17.28 12.47 5.12
CA ALA A 41 -17.37 11.01 5.02
C ALA A 41 -18.83 10.54 4.98
N ILE A 42 -19.71 11.10 5.81
CA ILE A 42 -21.17 10.84 5.79
C ILE A 42 -21.79 11.25 4.46
N GLU A 43 -21.47 12.44 3.97
CA GLU A 43 -21.92 12.92 2.66
C GLU A 43 -21.54 11.93 1.54
N THR A 44 -20.31 11.46 1.55
CA THR A 44 -19.79 10.49 0.57
C THR A 44 -20.47 9.13 0.71
N PHE A 45 -20.66 8.65 1.94
CA PHE A 45 -21.38 7.40 2.21
C PHE A 45 -22.81 7.45 1.69
N LEU A 46 -23.56 8.47 2.03
CA LEU A 46 -24.96 8.63 1.60
C LEU A 46 -25.07 8.84 0.08
N PHE A 47 -24.11 9.54 -0.54
CA PHE A 47 -24.05 9.64 -2.00
C PHE A 47 -23.94 8.27 -2.67
N LEU A 48 -23.06 7.39 -2.17
CA LEU A 48 -22.89 6.04 -2.72
C LEU A 48 -24.11 5.15 -2.44
N LYS A 49 -24.72 5.28 -1.25
CA LYS A 49 -25.91 4.51 -0.87
C LYS A 49 -27.15 4.90 -1.66
N ILE A 50 -27.37 6.20 -1.87
CA ILE A 50 -28.60 6.73 -2.48
C ILE A 50 -28.41 6.92 -3.99
N LYS A 51 -27.46 7.78 -4.40
CA LYS A 51 -27.25 8.10 -5.82
C LYS A 51 -26.55 6.96 -6.55
N GLY A 52 -25.63 6.26 -5.87
CA GLY A 52 -24.95 5.06 -6.38
C GLY A 52 -25.74 3.76 -6.20
N GLU A 53 -26.96 3.82 -5.64
CA GLU A 53 -27.82 2.65 -5.39
C GLU A 53 -27.10 1.53 -4.61
N ASN A 54 -26.13 1.90 -3.79
CA ASN A 54 -25.27 0.96 -3.06
C ASN A 54 -24.66 -0.16 -3.92
N LYS A 55 -24.38 0.12 -5.20
CA LYS A 55 -23.77 -0.85 -6.12
C LYS A 55 -22.29 -1.03 -5.84
N PRO A 56 -21.71 -2.21 -6.16
CA PRO A 56 -20.27 -2.41 -6.14
C PRO A 56 -19.53 -1.36 -6.98
N LEU A 57 -18.34 -0.94 -6.52
CA LEU A 57 -17.59 0.12 -7.21
C LEU A 57 -17.25 -0.24 -8.66
N TRP A 58 -16.97 -1.52 -8.94
CA TRP A 58 -16.68 -1.97 -10.30
C TRP A 58 -17.91 -1.79 -11.24
N GLU A 59 -19.11 -2.00 -10.73
CA GLU A 59 -20.35 -1.81 -11.51
C GLU A 59 -20.60 -0.34 -11.77
N LEU A 60 -20.47 0.51 -10.74
CA LEU A 60 -20.57 1.96 -10.89
C LEU A 60 -19.55 2.48 -11.91
N PHE A 61 -18.33 1.95 -11.85
CA PHE A 61 -17.25 2.33 -12.76
C PHE A 61 -17.56 1.91 -14.20
N SER A 62 -17.98 0.65 -14.40
CA SER A 62 -18.37 0.11 -15.69
C SER A 62 -19.52 0.87 -16.34
N ASN A 63 -20.47 1.35 -15.53
CA ASN A 63 -21.62 2.13 -15.99
C ASN A 63 -21.29 3.61 -16.24
N GLY A 64 -20.02 4.01 -16.16
CA GLY A 64 -19.58 5.39 -16.37
C GLY A 64 -19.94 6.36 -15.23
N PHE A 65 -20.35 5.85 -14.05
CA PHE A 65 -20.77 6.70 -12.93
C PHE A 65 -19.65 7.65 -12.47
N PHE A 66 -18.39 7.27 -12.62
CA PHE A 66 -17.21 8.03 -12.22
C PHE A 66 -16.49 8.74 -13.36
N THR A 67 -17.02 8.72 -14.58
CA THR A 67 -16.41 9.44 -15.70
C THR A 67 -16.51 10.96 -15.52
N ASN A 68 -15.49 11.67 -15.98
CA ASN A 68 -15.48 13.13 -16.01
C ASN A 68 -16.11 13.70 -17.29
N GLY A 69 -16.52 12.81 -18.24
CA GLY A 69 -17.12 13.20 -19.51
C GLY A 69 -16.10 13.83 -20.46
N THR A 70 -14.89 13.26 -20.49
CA THR A 70 -13.83 13.72 -21.38
C THR A 70 -14.30 13.74 -22.84
N ASP A 71 -14.12 14.89 -23.50
CA ASP A 71 -14.48 15.10 -24.89
C ASP A 71 -13.43 14.45 -25.81
N LEU A 72 -13.75 13.27 -26.32
CA LEU A 72 -12.85 12.51 -27.19
C LEU A 72 -12.46 13.24 -28.47
N SER A 73 -13.25 14.24 -28.91
CA SER A 73 -12.92 15.03 -30.10
C SER A 73 -11.69 15.93 -29.89
N LYS A 74 -11.39 16.29 -28.63
CA LYS A 74 -10.27 17.14 -28.25
C LYS A 74 -8.98 16.37 -27.93
N ILE A 75 -9.05 15.05 -27.93
CA ILE A 75 -7.91 14.20 -27.61
C ILE A 75 -7.28 13.71 -28.92
N ASN A 76 -5.94 13.69 -28.92
CA ASN A 76 -5.18 13.20 -30.09
C ASN A 76 -5.10 11.67 -30.08
N ILE A 77 -6.20 11.01 -30.43
CA ILE A 77 -6.31 9.55 -30.63
C ILE A 77 -6.75 9.27 -32.05
N ASN A 78 -6.37 8.09 -32.55
CA ASN A 78 -6.78 7.68 -33.90
C ASN A 78 -8.30 7.48 -33.99
N GLN A 79 -8.85 7.58 -35.20
CA GLN A 79 -10.30 7.50 -35.43
C GLN A 79 -10.87 6.14 -35.04
N LYS A 80 -10.14 5.04 -35.24
CA LYS A 80 -10.57 3.68 -34.86
C LYS A 80 -10.74 3.56 -33.34
N THR A 81 -9.79 4.03 -32.59
CA THR A 81 -9.85 4.07 -31.11
C THR A 81 -10.99 4.96 -30.62
N ARG A 82 -11.17 6.12 -31.24
CA ARG A 82 -12.28 7.02 -30.87
C ARG A 82 -13.63 6.34 -31.03
N ILE A 83 -13.90 5.75 -32.19
CA ILE A 83 -15.15 5.02 -32.46
C ILE A 83 -15.34 3.87 -31.48
N TYR A 84 -14.25 3.16 -31.13
CA TYR A 84 -14.31 2.07 -30.17
C TYR A 84 -14.72 2.56 -28.77
N LEU A 85 -14.10 3.64 -28.29
CA LEU A 85 -14.40 4.24 -26.98
C LEU A 85 -15.83 4.81 -26.92
N GLU A 86 -16.32 5.44 -28.00
CA GLU A 86 -17.69 5.95 -28.09
C GLU A 86 -18.75 4.84 -28.01
N ASN A 87 -18.42 3.62 -28.47
CA ASN A 87 -19.33 2.48 -28.47
C ASN A 87 -19.13 1.50 -27.30
N ASN A 88 -18.13 1.70 -26.44
CA ASN A 88 -17.82 0.82 -25.33
C ASN A 88 -17.63 1.62 -24.05
N ILE A 89 -18.66 1.66 -23.20
CA ILE A 89 -18.66 2.43 -21.95
C ILE A 89 -17.57 1.98 -20.96
N ASN A 90 -17.26 0.67 -20.90
CA ASN A 90 -16.21 0.14 -20.04
C ASN A 90 -14.83 0.63 -20.48
N ALA A 91 -14.58 0.60 -21.78
CA ALA A 91 -13.35 1.11 -22.37
C ALA A 91 -13.22 2.62 -22.16
N PHE A 92 -14.32 3.37 -22.37
CA PHE A 92 -14.35 4.80 -22.13
C PHE A 92 -14.10 5.16 -20.68
N SER A 93 -14.74 4.45 -19.74
CA SER A 93 -14.56 4.69 -18.31
C SER A 93 -13.13 4.45 -17.85
N LEU A 94 -12.49 3.37 -18.31
CA LEU A 94 -11.09 3.09 -18.04
C LEU A 94 -10.14 4.09 -18.70
N TYR A 95 -10.42 4.49 -19.92
CA TYR A 95 -9.64 5.49 -20.64
C TYR A 95 -9.71 6.84 -19.94
N ASP A 96 -10.93 7.33 -19.67
CA ASP A 96 -11.18 8.61 -18.96
C ASP A 96 -10.50 8.65 -17.58
N PHE A 97 -10.47 7.51 -16.88
CA PHE A 97 -9.77 7.36 -15.62
C PHE A 97 -8.24 7.35 -15.81
N SER A 98 -7.74 6.65 -16.82
CA SER A 98 -6.29 6.49 -17.05
C SER A 98 -5.58 7.78 -17.44
N ILE A 99 -6.25 8.65 -18.22
CA ILE A 99 -5.71 9.93 -18.71
C ILE A 99 -5.75 11.05 -17.66
N GLN A 100 -6.41 10.85 -16.53
CA GLN A 100 -6.45 11.85 -15.47
C GLN A 100 -5.03 12.16 -14.98
N LYS A 101 -4.74 13.45 -14.82
CA LYS A 101 -3.39 13.89 -14.48
C LYS A 101 -3.20 14.00 -12.98
N VAL A 102 -2.15 13.34 -12.48
CA VAL A 102 -1.64 13.48 -11.13
C VAL A 102 -0.21 13.93 -11.21
N ASN A 103 0.07 15.09 -10.63
CA ASN A 103 1.40 15.72 -10.72
C ASN A 103 1.88 15.84 -12.19
N GLY A 104 0.98 16.19 -13.12
CA GLY A 104 1.27 16.37 -14.54
C GLY A 104 1.35 15.11 -15.40
N LYS A 105 1.31 13.91 -14.80
CA LYS A 105 1.31 12.61 -15.52
C LYS A 105 -0.06 11.98 -15.56
N SER A 106 -0.32 11.22 -16.61
CA SER A 106 -1.48 10.34 -16.66
C SER A 106 -1.44 9.34 -15.50
N LEU A 107 -2.59 9.05 -14.93
CA LEU A 107 -2.73 8.17 -13.79
C LEU A 107 -2.21 6.76 -14.05
N LEU A 108 -2.60 6.21 -15.19
CA LEU A 108 -2.25 4.87 -15.61
C LEU A 108 -1.69 4.91 -17.05
N PRO A 109 -0.46 5.42 -17.26
CA PRO A 109 0.07 5.67 -18.60
C PRO A 109 0.19 4.39 -19.44
N ASN A 110 0.48 3.25 -18.83
CA ASN A 110 0.54 1.98 -19.55
C ASN A 110 -0.84 1.54 -20.06
N LEU A 111 -1.87 1.72 -19.21
CA LEU A 111 -3.25 1.40 -19.60
C LEU A 111 -3.76 2.37 -20.67
N GLU A 112 -3.49 3.68 -20.51
CA GLU A 112 -3.78 4.69 -21.54
C GLU A 112 -3.18 4.31 -22.89
N LYS A 113 -1.90 3.92 -22.89
CA LYS A 113 -1.18 3.50 -24.11
C LYS A 113 -1.83 2.27 -24.76
N GLU A 114 -2.08 1.21 -23.99
CA GLU A 114 -2.70 -0.01 -24.52
C GLU A 114 -4.10 0.25 -25.06
N ILE A 115 -4.92 1.05 -24.38
CA ILE A 115 -6.25 1.44 -24.89
C ILE A 115 -6.13 2.24 -26.19
N THR A 116 -5.12 3.12 -26.29
CA THR A 116 -4.94 3.97 -27.46
C THR A 116 -4.44 3.17 -28.68
N GLU A 117 -3.52 2.23 -28.49
CA GLU A 117 -2.89 1.46 -29.54
C GLU A 117 -3.73 0.25 -29.97
N ASN A 118 -4.31 -0.48 -29.02
CA ASN A 118 -5.02 -1.74 -29.23
C ASN A 118 -6.35 -1.82 -28.45
N PRO A 119 -7.35 -0.96 -28.71
CA PRO A 119 -8.56 -0.87 -27.91
C PRO A 119 -9.39 -2.16 -27.84
N SER A 120 -9.31 -3.02 -28.85
CA SER A 120 -10.06 -4.28 -28.89
C SER A 120 -9.33 -5.48 -28.26
N ALA A 121 -8.10 -5.30 -27.79
CA ALA A 121 -7.29 -6.39 -27.23
C ALA A 121 -7.50 -6.61 -25.73
N LEU A 122 -8.16 -5.67 -25.03
CA LEU A 122 -8.34 -5.67 -23.58
C LEU A 122 -9.71 -6.19 -23.18
N ASP A 123 -9.75 -7.03 -22.15
CA ASP A 123 -10.97 -7.36 -21.43
C ASP A 123 -11.23 -6.29 -20.34
N TYR A 124 -11.94 -5.25 -20.73
CA TYR A 124 -12.23 -4.09 -19.88
C TYR A 124 -13.02 -4.46 -18.62
N GLU A 125 -13.99 -5.35 -18.74
CA GLU A 125 -14.81 -5.78 -17.62
C GLU A 125 -13.97 -6.53 -16.58
N LEU A 126 -13.12 -7.44 -17.04
CA LEU A 126 -12.21 -8.18 -16.16
C LEU A 126 -11.20 -7.25 -15.47
N ILE A 127 -10.65 -6.28 -16.21
CA ILE A 127 -9.72 -5.29 -15.64
C ILE A 127 -10.41 -4.46 -14.57
N ILE A 128 -11.62 -3.95 -14.83
CA ILE A 128 -12.38 -3.15 -13.87
C ILE A 128 -12.73 -4.01 -12.63
N LYS A 129 -13.17 -5.24 -12.81
CA LYS A 129 -13.45 -6.15 -11.68
C LYS A 129 -12.21 -6.41 -10.85
N LYS A 130 -11.05 -6.66 -11.47
CA LYS A 130 -9.78 -6.85 -10.76
C LYS A 130 -9.30 -5.58 -10.04
N LEU A 131 -9.54 -4.40 -10.62
CA LEU A 131 -9.25 -3.12 -9.97
C LEU A 131 -9.97 -3.00 -8.61
N PHE A 132 -11.18 -3.53 -8.52
CA PHE A 132 -12.01 -3.49 -7.32
C PHE A 132 -12.13 -4.88 -6.65
N TYR A 133 -11.03 -5.66 -6.68
CA TYR A 133 -10.86 -6.92 -5.94
C TYR A 133 -11.86 -8.02 -6.31
N ASN A 134 -12.56 -7.89 -7.43
CA ASN A 134 -13.53 -8.87 -7.95
C ASN A 134 -14.63 -9.26 -6.93
N VAL A 135 -15.09 -8.30 -6.13
CA VAL A 135 -16.15 -8.51 -5.14
C VAL A 135 -17.53 -8.14 -5.70
N ASN A 136 -18.58 -8.87 -5.32
CA ASN A 136 -19.96 -8.68 -5.78
C ASN A 136 -20.85 -7.98 -4.73
N TYR A 137 -20.23 -7.24 -3.81
CA TYR A 137 -20.90 -6.43 -2.80
C TYR A 137 -20.25 -5.05 -2.77
N SER A 138 -20.91 -4.09 -2.15
CA SER A 138 -20.37 -2.74 -1.97
C SER A 138 -19.24 -2.78 -0.95
N ASP A 139 -18.02 -2.52 -1.41
CA ASP A 139 -16.79 -2.50 -0.60
C ASP A 139 -16.18 -1.10 -0.62
N TYR A 140 -16.36 -0.36 0.48
CA TYR A 140 -15.99 1.03 0.61
C TYR A 140 -14.94 1.21 1.71
N LEU A 141 -13.86 1.91 1.41
CA LEU A 141 -12.83 2.23 2.39
C LEU A 141 -12.80 3.73 2.69
N MET A 142 -12.85 4.07 3.98
CA MET A 142 -12.69 5.41 4.51
C MET A 142 -11.27 5.55 5.06
N SER A 143 -10.41 6.30 4.38
CA SER A 143 -9.05 6.57 4.85
C SER A 143 -9.02 7.87 5.63
N LEU A 144 -8.88 7.74 6.94
CA LEU A 144 -8.94 8.81 7.93
C LEU A 144 -7.77 8.71 8.89
N PRO A 145 -7.03 9.78 9.17
CA PRO A 145 -5.92 9.74 10.11
C PRO A 145 -6.37 9.39 11.53
N MET A 146 -5.40 9.03 12.36
CA MET A 146 -5.66 8.80 13.79
C MET A 146 -6.23 10.07 14.43
N GLY A 147 -7.13 9.90 15.40
CA GLY A 147 -7.78 11.03 16.08
C GLY A 147 -8.93 11.67 15.31
N SER A 148 -9.26 11.23 14.11
CA SER A 148 -10.40 11.72 13.32
C SER A 148 -11.78 11.30 13.88
N GLY A 149 -11.81 10.36 14.83
CA GLY A 149 -13.04 9.83 15.39
C GLY A 149 -13.70 8.75 14.54
N LYS A 150 -12.94 7.82 13.98
CA LYS A 150 -13.41 6.68 13.16
C LYS A 150 -14.52 5.89 13.86
N THR A 151 -14.37 5.60 15.15
CA THR A 151 -15.36 4.83 15.93
C THR A 151 -16.69 5.56 16.07
N TYR A 152 -16.67 6.90 16.26
CA TYR A 152 -17.90 7.72 16.23
C TYR A 152 -18.56 7.69 14.84
N LEU A 153 -17.75 7.68 13.79
CA LEU A 153 -18.24 7.59 12.41
C LEU A 153 -18.91 6.23 12.12
N MET A 154 -18.39 5.14 12.72
CA MET A 154 -19.03 3.83 12.66
C MET A 154 -20.42 3.87 13.30
N GLY A 155 -20.54 4.47 14.49
CA GLY A 155 -21.83 4.71 15.13
C GLY A 155 -22.78 5.52 14.25
N ALA A 156 -22.30 6.60 13.65
CA ALA A 156 -23.10 7.41 12.74
C ALA A 156 -23.60 6.60 11.54
N PHE A 157 -22.78 5.77 10.91
CA PHE A 157 -23.18 4.95 9.76
C PHE A 157 -24.21 3.87 10.16
N ILE A 158 -24.07 3.25 11.33
CA ILE A 158 -25.04 2.29 11.85
C ILE A 158 -26.42 2.95 11.99
N TYR A 159 -26.47 4.11 12.64
CA TYR A 159 -27.75 4.80 12.81
C TYR A 159 -28.33 5.34 11.51
N LEU A 160 -27.52 5.84 10.59
CA LEU A 160 -27.98 6.31 9.29
C LEU A 160 -28.53 5.16 8.43
N ASP A 161 -27.85 4.02 8.36
CA ASP A 161 -28.38 2.85 7.65
C ASP A 161 -29.72 2.41 8.26
N LEU A 162 -29.85 2.30 9.58
CA LEU A 162 -31.09 1.92 10.25
C LEU A 162 -32.21 2.96 10.06
N TYR A 163 -31.84 4.23 10.03
CA TYR A 163 -32.84 5.29 9.78
C TYR A 163 -33.50 5.10 8.43
N PHE A 164 -32.70 4.94 7.38
CA PHE A 164 -33.26 4.72 6.04
C PHE A 164 -33.93 3.35 5.91
N ALA A 165 -33.37 2.29 6.52
CA ALA A 165 -34.00 0.96 6.55
C ALA A 165 -35.35 0.98 7.28
N SER A 166 -35.54 1.79 8.32
CA SER A 166 -36.81 1.93 9.03
C SER A 166 -37.89 2.66 8.21
N ILE A 167 -37.47 3.56 7.34
CA ILE A 167 -38.36 4.32 6.44
C ILE A 167 -38.68 3.49 5.19
N GLU A 168 -37.70 2.76 4.67
CA GLU A 168 -37.78 1.97 3.44
C GLU A 168 -37.36 0.51 3.70
N PRO A 169 -38.18 -0.29 4.43
CA PRO A 169 -37.75 -1.64 4.87
C PRO A 169 -37.45 -2.61 3.72
N ASP A 170 -38.03 -2.40 2.55
CA ASP A 170 -37.79 -3.23 1.37
C ASP A 170 -36.59 -2.78 0.54
N ASN A 171 -35.98 -1.66 0.89
CA ASN A 171 -34.81 -1.13 0.18
C ASN A 171 -33.52 -1.78 0.66
N LYS A 172 -32.99 -2.68 -0.16
CA LYS A 172 -31.75 -3.44 0.14
C LYS A 172 -30.47 -2.61 0.17
N ASN A 173 -30.54 -1.32 -0.17
CA ASN A 173 -29.37 -0.43 -0.13
C ASN A 173 -28.94 -0.13 1.31
N PHE A 174 -29.84 -0.26 2.28
CA PHE A 174 -29.59 0.06 3.67
C PHE A 174 -29.55 -1.21 4.55
N ALA A 175 -28.57 -1.26 5.44
CA ALA A 175 -28.40 -2.39 6.31
C ALA A 175 -29.37 -2.39 7.49
N HIS A 176 -29.79 -3.58 7.87
CA HIS A 176 -30.64 -3.81 9.05
C HIS A 176 -29.83 -4.30 10.25
N ASN A 177 -28.69 -4.95 9.99
CA ASN A 177 -27.85 -5.58 11.00
C ASN A 177 -26.38 -5.27 10.72
N PHE A 178 -25.53 -5.33 11.75
CA PHE A 178 -24.17 -4.87 11.68
C PHE A 178 -23.20 -5.84 12.35
N LEU A 179 -22.07 -6.04 11.71
CA LEU A 179 -20.93 -6.77 12.26
C LEU A 179 -19.73 -5.83 12.31
N VAL A 180 -19.22 -5.55 13.49
CA VAL A 180 -18.02 -4.71 13.69
C VAL A 180 -16.84 -5.63 13.96
N LEU A 181 -15.88 -5.62 13.04
CA LEU A 181 -14.64 -6.38 13.13
C LEU A 181 -13.53 -5.49 13.68
N ILE A 182 -12.93 -5.91 14.78
CA ILE A 182 -11.84 -5.20 15.47
C ILE A 182 -10.56 -6.03 15.35
N PRO A 183 -9.38 -5.43 15.08
CA PRO A 183 -8.12 -6.16 14.97
C PRO A 183 -7.72 -6.87 16.26
N SER A 184 -7.05 -8.00 16.13
CA SER A 184 -6.77 -8.98 17.18
C SER A 184 -5.74 -8.59 18.23
N GLY A 185 -4.91 -7.62 17.98
CA GLY A 185 -3.90 -7.13 18.95
C GLY A 185 -4.48 -6.49 20.21
N LEU A 186 -5.81 -6.39 20.34
CA LEU A 186 -6.47 -5.41 21.17
C LEU A 186 -7.56 -6.01 22.09
N LYS A 187 -7.21 -7.02 22.88
CA LYS A 187 -8.11 -7.45 23.97
C LYS A 187 -8.59 -6.29 24.84
N THR A 188 -7.80 -5.20 24.86
CA THR A 188 -8.10 -3.96 25.59
C THR A 188 -8.95 -2.94 24.83
N SER A 189 -9.14 -3.08 23.52
CA SER A 189 -9.84 -2.09 22.67
C SER A 189 -11.28 -2.43 22.32
N ILE A 190 -11.69 -3.68 22.45
CA ILE A 190 -13.10 -4.07 22.22
C ILE A 190 -14.02 -3.28 23.14
N GLY A 191 -13.71 -3.21 24.43
CA GLY A 191 -14.50 -2.48 25.40
C GLY A 191 -14.63 -0.97 25.11
N PRO A 192 -13.54 -0.23 24.87
CA PRO A 192 -13.63 1.19 24.51
C PRO A 192 -14.36 1.44 23.18
N SER A 193 -14.12 0.64 22.15
CA SER A 193 -14.81 0.77 20.86
C SER A 193 -16.30 0.47 20.98
N LEU A 194 -16.66 -0.60 21.71
CA LEU A 194 -18.04 -0.93 22.02
C LEU A 194 -18.74 0.23 22.69
N ARG A 195 -18.18 0.75 23.80
CA ARG A 195 -18.77 1.88 24.54
C ARG A 195 -18.97 3.09 23.65
N THR A 196 -18.02 3.42 22.80
CA THR A 196 -18.13 4.58 21.91
C THR A 196 -19.26 4.40 20.90
N ILE A 197 -19.49 3.18 20.37
CA ILE A 197 -20.59 2.91 19.43
C ILE A 197 -21.94 2.84 20.18
N GLU A 198 -21.99 2.17 21.33
CA GLU A 198 -23.18 2.00 22.16
C GLU A 198 -23.66 3.34 22.76
N ASP A 199 -22.72 4.15 23.26
CA ASP A 199 -22.98 5.46 23.85
C ASP A 199 -23.19 6.56 22.79
N PHE A 200 -23.02 6.24 21.49
CA PHE A 200 -23.21 7.22 20.44
C PHE A 200 -24.59 7.85 20.52
N ASP A 201 -24.65 9.18 20.49
CA ASP A 201 -25.89 9.93 20.50
C ASP A 201 -26.44 10.06 19.06
N PRO A 202 -27.52 9.32 18.71
CA PRO A 202 -28.06 9.36 17.37
C PRO A 202 -28.61 10.75 16.98
N THR A 203 -28.89 11.62 17.95
CA THR A 203 -29.34 12.99 17.66
C THR A 203 -28.29 13.83 16.96
N TRP A 204 -27.03 13.38 16.92
CA TRP A 204 -25.98 14.04 16.12
C TRP A 204 -26.21 13.92 14.63
N VAL A 205 -26.87 12.85 14.18
CA VAL A 205 -27.07 12.54 12.75
C VAL A 205 -28.52 12.39 12.34
N ILE A 206 -29.44 12.17 13.27
CA ILE A 206 -30.87 11.91 13.03
C ILE A 206 -31.72 12.79 13.92
N PRO A 207 -32.77 13.45 13.39
CA PRO A 207 -33.67 14.25 14.20
C PRO A 207 -34.56 13.38 15.10
N GLU A 208 -35.03 13.95 16.22
CA GLU A 208 -36.08 13.36 17.05
C GLU A 208 -37.44 13.38 16.32
N PRO A 209 -38.35 12.42 16.55
CA PRO A 209 -38.26 11.30 17.53
C PRO A 209 -37.58 10.04 16.99
N ALA A 210 -37.12 10.05 15.73
CA ALA A 210 -36.53 8.87 15.08
C ALA A 210 -35.24 8.41 15.81
N ALA A 211 -34.42 9.35 16.26
CA ALA A 211 -33.18 9.06 16.98
C ALA A 211 -33.43 8.21 18.25
N SER A 212 -34.36 8.65 19.10
CA SER A 212 -34.71 7.93 20.32
C SER A 212 -35.35 6.55 20.06
N ASN A 213 -36.15 6.45 19.01
CA ASN A 213 -36.78 5.19 18.63
C ASN A 213 -35.78 4.15 18.16
N LEU A 214 -34.81 4.58 17.32
CA LEU A 214 -33.75 3.71 16.84
C LEU A 214 -32.80 3.30 17.95
N LYS A 215 -32.48 4.19 18.89
CA LYS A 215 -31.66 3.86 20.05
C LYS A 215 -32.25 2.73 20.91
N LYS A 216 -33.58 2.69 21.03
CA LYS A 216 -34.29 1.61 21.76
C LYS A 216 -34.33 0.28 21.01
N LEU A 217 -34.24 0.31 19.67
CA LEU A 217 -34.28 -0.88 18.82
C LEU A 217 -32.89 -1.57 18.73
N LEU A 218 -31.80 -0.82 18.87
CA LEU A 218 -30.47 -1.37 18.78
C LEU A 218 -30.13 -2.33 19.92
N LYS A 219 -29.54 -3.47 19.56
CA LYS A 219 -29.03 -4.46 20.51
C LYS A 219 -27.56 -4.73 20.20
N PHE A 220 -26.74 -4.69 21.22
CA PHE A 220 -25.31 -4.85 21.13
C PHE A 220 -24.88 -6.16 21.77
N ASP A 221 -24.19 -7.01 21.00
CA ASP A 221 -23.66 -8.28 21.47
C ASP A 221 -22.17 -8.38 21.17
N VAL A 222 -21.37 -8.74 22.17
CA VAL A 222 -19.92 -8.97 22.02
C VAL A 222 -19.67 -10.46 21.84
N LEU A 223 -19.14 -10.84 20.70
CA LEU A 223 -18.79 -12.21 20.36
C LEU A 223 -17.34 -12.53 20.77
N ASP A 224 -16.99 -12.31 22.03
CA ASP A 224 -15.63 -12.50 22.57
C ASP A 224 -15.57 -13.44 23.78
N GLU A 225 -16.62 -14.21 24.07
CA GLU A 225 -16.56 -15.13 25.17
C GLU A 225 -15.46 -16.17 24.99
N SER A 226 -14.44 -16.08 25.85
CA SER A 226 -13.42 -17.08 25.98
C SER A 226 -13.95 -18.23 26.85
N LYS A 227 -13.53 -19.47 26.55
CA LYS A 227 -13.89 -20.69 27.30
C LYS A 227 -14.00 -20.43 28.82
N SER A 228 -15.15 -20.65 29.40
CA SER A 228 -15.19 -21.03 30.80
C SER A 228 -14.54 -22.41 30.89
N ALA A 229 -13.39 -22.48 31.58
CA ALA A 229 -12.74 -23.74 31.86
C ALA A 229 -13.76 -24.69 32.58
N LYS A 230 -13.85 -25.93 32.10
CA LYS A 230 -14.60 -27.05 32.69
C LYS A 230 -16.10 -27.03 32.54
N GLN A 231 -16.62 -27.38 31.34
CA GLN A 231 -17.83 -28.14 31.25
C GLN A 231 -17.81 -29.10 30.03
N SER A 232 -18.19 -30.30 30.28
CA SER A 232 -18.39 -31.48 29.42
C SER A 232 -18.34 -31.36 27.90
N ASN A 233 -17.89 -32.38 27.20
CA ASN A 233 -17.73 -32.62 25.75
C ASN A 233 -18.95 -32.32 24.84
N LYS A 234 -19.87 -31.45 25.23
CA LYS A 234 -21.05 -30.99 24.51
C LYS A 234 -21.31 -29.48 24.62
N ALA A 235 -20.33 -28.68 24.99
CA ALA A 235 -20.52 -27.24 25.08
C ALA A 235 -20.62 -26.62 23.67
N LYS A 236 -21.82 -26.19 23.29
CA LYS A 236 -22.06 -25.34 22.13
C LYS A 236 -21.18 -24.09 22.21
N ASN A 237 -20.72 -23.62 21.06
CA ASN A 237 -19.99 -22.34 20.98
C ASN A 237 -20.89 -21.20 21.50
N PRO A 238 -20.58 -20.52 22.62
CA PRO A 238 -21.46 -19.51 23.19
C PRO A 238 -21.67 -18.34 22.22
N ASN A 239 -20.65 -17.94 21.45
CA ASN A 239 -20.77 -16.88 20.46
C ASN A 239 -21.73 -17.26 19.31
N ALA A 240 -21.70 -18.49 18.85
CA ALA A 240 -22.60 -19.01 17.85
C ALA A 240 -24.05 -19.10 18.37
N GLN A 241 -24.22 -19.41 19.67
CA GLN A 241 -25.53 -19.43 20.30
C GLN A 241 -26.15 -18.03 20.33
N ILE A 242 -25.38 -16.99 20.68
CA ILE A 242 -25.85 -15.59 20.68
C ILE A 242 -26.37 -15.21 19.28
N VAL A 243 -25.61 -15.46 18.23
CA VAL A 243 -26.03 -15.14 16.86
C VAL A 243 -27.32 -15.94 16.50
N ASN A 244 -27.38 -17.22 16.84
CA ASN A 244 -28.53 -18.06 16.52
C ASN A 244 -29.80 -17.59 17.23
N GLU A 245 -29.72 -17.10 18.46
CA GLU A 245 -30.85 -16.55 19.22
C GLU A 245 -31.42 -15.27 18.61
N CYS A 246 -30.59 -14.50 17.87
CA CYS A 246 -31.00 -13.28 17.19
C CYS A 246 -31.63 -13.51 15.80
N LEU A 247 -31.39 -14.65 15.14
CA LEU A 247 -31.84 -14.94 13.77
C LEU A 247 -33.36 -14.88 13.55
N PRO A 248 -34.23 -15.23 14.52
CA PRO A 248 -35.68 -15.18 14.30
C PRO A 248 -36.22 -13.75 14.05
N ASN A 249 -35.56 -12.72 14.52
CA ASN A 249 -35.98 -11.32 14.31
C ASN A 249 -34.76 -10.41 14.17
N PRO A 250 -34.04 -10.50 13.06
CA PRO A 250 -32.75 -9.83 12.89
C PRO A 250 -32.90 -8.40 12.37
N PHE A 251 -33.28 -7.48 13.24
CA PHE A 251 -33.32 -6.04 12.96
C PHE A 251 -32.71 -5.25 14.11
N GLY A 252 -31.72 -4.40 13.81
CA GLY A 252 -31.01 -3.57 14.79
C GLY A 252 -29.98 -4.35 15.63
N GLN A 253 -29.50 -5.49 15.15
CA GLN A 253 -28.44 -6.25 15.82
C GLN A 253 -27.08 -5.68 15.45
N VAL A 254 -26.23 -5.45 16.47
CA VAL A 254 -24.85 -5.01 16.30
C VAL A 254 -23.94 -5.99 17.01
N PHE A 255 -23.21 -6.78 16.24
CA PHE A 255 -22.26 -7.74 16.75
C PHE A 255 -20.83 -7.17 16.70
N LEU A 256 -20.11 -7.24 17.81
CA LEU A 256 -18.69 -6.91 17.86
C LEU A 256 -17.88 -8.19 18.01
N VAL A 257 -16.90 -8.38 17.15
CA VAL A 257 -16.06 -9.59 17.15
C VAL A 257 -14.62 -9.22 16.79
N ASN A 258 -13.69 -9.95 17.38
CA ASN A 258 -12.32 -9.88 16.94
C ASN A 258 -12.19 -10.55 15.55
N ALA A 259 -11.56 -9.83 14.61
CA ALA A 259 -11.40 -10.28 13.23
C ALA A 259 -10.75 -11.67 13.11
N GLU A 260 -9.77 -12.00 13.97
CA GLU A 260 -9.13 -13.33 13.99
C GLU A 260 -10.09 -14.48 14.29
N LYS A 261 -11.15 -14.26 15.08
CA LYS A 261 -12.14 -15.29 15.37
C LYS A 261 -13.00 -15.67 14.16
N VAL A 262 -12.99 -14.83 13.15
CA VAL A 262 -13.76 -14.99 11.92
C VAL A 262 -12.85 -15.34 10.73
N ILE A 263 -11.53 -15.02 10.80
CA ILE A 263 -10.55 -15.30 9.76
C ILE A 263 -9.85 -16.64 10.05
N LEU A 264 -9.75 -17.52 9.06
CA LEU A 264 -9.03 -18.80 9.16
C LEU A 264 -7.53 -18.60 9.24
N ASN A 265 -6.87 -19.18 10.24
CA ASN A 265 -5.41 -19.16 10.37
C ASN A 265 -4.67 -19.99 9.29
N LYS A 266 -5.36 -20.90 8.59
CA LYS A 266 -4.76 -21.80 7.59
C LYS A 266 -5.56 -21.78 6.29
N VAL A 267 -5.40 -20.71 5.49
CA VAL A 267 -5.71 -20.78 4.06
C VAL A 267 -4.39 -20.86 3.32
N ASP A 268 -4.14 -21.98 2.68
CA ASP A 268 -2.98 -22.15 1.82
C ASP A 268 -3.08 -21.20 0.62
N LEU A 269 -2.10 -20.30 0.48
CA LEU A 269 -2.01 -19.32 -0.60
C LEU A 269 -1.70 -19.96 -1.97
N SER A 270 -1.44 -21.26 -2.02
CA SER A 270 -1.11 -21.99 -3.26
C SER A 270 -2.34 -22.40 -4.09
N GLY A 271 -3.55 -22.22 -3.58
CA GLY A 271 -4.78 -22.72 -4.23
C GLY A 271 -4.86 -24.24 -4.30
N GLN A 272 -3.92 -24.97 -3.71
CA GLN A 272 -3.95 -26.41 -3.54
C GLN A 272 -4.28 -26.72 -2.09
N PHE A 273 -5.44 -27.30 -1.86
CA PHE A 273 -5.76 -27.90 -0.57
C PHE A 273 -4.87 -29.13 -0.38
N VAL A 274 -3.78 -28.98 0.33
CA VAL A 274 -3.05 -30.13 0.86
C VAL A 274 -3.80 -30.58 2.10
N LEU A 275 -4.44 -31.74 1.98
CA LEU A 275 -4.95 -32.50 3.12
C LEU A 275 -3.73 -32.94 3.95
N ILE A 276 -3.31 -32.12 4.89
CA ILE A 276 -2.47 -32.56 5.99
C ILE A 276 -3.45 -33.01 7.07
N GLU A 277 -3.49 -34.31 7.34
CA GLU A 277 -4.11 -34.89 8.52
C GLU A 277 -3.43 -34.31 9.77
N HIS A 278 -4.00 -33.22 10.28
CA HIS A 278 -3.84 -32.82 11.66
C HIS A 278 -5.25 -32.59 12.20
N ASP A 279 -5.53 -33.15 13.37
CA ASP A 279 -6.71 -32.86 14.15
C ASP A 279 -7.08 -31.38 14.05
N GLU A 280 -8.24 -31.09 13.46
CA GLU A 280 -8.78 -29.73 13.45
C GLU A 280 -8.89 -29.30 14.91
N ASP A 281 -8.13 -28.28 15.29
CA ASP A 281 -8.20 -27.71 16.62
C ASP A 281 -9.66 -27.35 16.95
N GLU A 282 -10.09 -27.58 18.18
CA GLU A 282 -11.45 -27.20 18.63
C GLU A 282 -11.77 -25.73 18.35
N GLU A 283 -10.75 -24.88 18.18
CA GLU A 283 -10.90 -23.46 17.86
C GLU A 283 -11.34 -23.23 16.40
N ASP A 284 -10.83 -24.02 15.45
CA ASP A 284 -11.24 -23.93 14.04
C ASP A 284 -12.68 -24.40 13.84
N LYS A 285 -13.14 -25.44 14.58
CA LYS A 285 -14.54 -25.89 14.55
C LYS A 285 -15.51 -24.83 15.07
N LYS A 286 -15.14 -24.11 16.14
CA LYS A 286 -15.94 -23.04 16.72
C LYS A 286 -16.00 -21.80 15.81
N ALA A 287 -14.90 -21.49 15.16
CA ALA A 287 -14.85 -20.40 14.19
C ALA A 287 -15.70 -20.70 12.95
N ASN A 288 -15.73 -21.93 12.48
CA ASN A 288 -16.55 -22.36 11.34
C ASN A 288 -18.06 -22.28 11.67
N GLU A 289 -18.46 -22.72 12.85
CA GLU A 289 -19.85 -22.62 13.32
C GLU A 289 -20.33 -21.16 13.40
N LEU A 290 -19.52 -20.30 13.98
CA LEU A 290 -19.83 -18.87 14.09
C LEU A 290 -19.95 -18.22 12.69
N ARG A 291 -19.03 -18.51 11.76
CA ARG A 291 -19.07 -17.99 10.38
C ARG A 291 -20.33 -18.41 9.64
N ALA A 292 -20.72 -19.69 9.76
CA ALA A 292 -21.91 -20.19 9.11
C ALA A 292 -23.19 -19.47 9.60
N LEU A 293 -23.25 -19.10 10.88
CA LEU A 293 -24.37 -18.36 11.44
C LEU A 293 -24.36 -16.88 11.06
N ILE A 294 -23.18 -16.24 11.04
CA ILE A 294 -23.06 -14.84 10.58
C ILE A 294 -23.54 -14.71 9.12
N GLY A 295 -23.18 -15.66 8.25
CA GLY A 295 -23.64 -15.66 6.85
C GLY A 295 -25.15 -15.79 6.65
N LYS A 296 -25.91 -16.10 7.70
CA LYS A 296 -27.37 -16.19 7.66
C LYS A 296 -28.08 -14.88 8.05
N ILE A 297 -27.34 -13.92 8.59
CA ILE A 297 -27.91 -12.64 9.00
C ILE A 297 -28.27 -11.83 7.75
N PRO A 298 -29.55 -11.51 7.53
CA PRO A 298 -29.95 -10.76 6.34
C PRO A 298 -29.59 -9.27 6.45
N ASN A 299 -29.41 -8.61 5.31
CA ASN A 299 -29.12 -7.17 5.20
C ASN A 299 -28.02 -6.74 6.18
N LEU A 300 -26.89 -7.46 6.15
CA LEU A 300 -25.76 -7.27 7.04
C LEU A 300 -24.78 -6.24 6.46
N SER A 301 -24.43 -5.22 7.24
CA SER A 301 -23.29 -4.35 6.96
C SER A 301 -22.10 -4.74 7.85
N ILE A 302 -20.91 -4.84 7.25
CA ILE A 302 -19.68 -5.19 7.95
C ILE A 302 -18.80 -3.96 8.06
N LEU A 303 -18.49 -3.55 9.28
CA LEU A 303 -17.59 -2.43 9.57
C LEU A 303 -16.25 -3.00 10.07
N ILE A 304 -15.16 -2.60 9.44
CA ILE A 304 -13.82 -3.14 9.74
C ILE A 304 -12.90 -2.01 10.17
N ASP A 305 -12.47 -2.04 11.44
CA ASP A 305 -11.49 -1.06 11.94
C ASP A 305 -10.07 -1.47 11.57
N GLU A 306 -9.22 -0.47 11.24
CA GLU A 306 -7.81 -0.63 10.92
C GLU A 306 -7.52 -1.70 9.84
N VAL A 307 -8.22 -1.62 8.71
CA VAL A 307 -8.13 -2.58 7.57
C VAL A 307 -6.69 -2.82 7.09
N HIS A 308 -5.77 -1.87 7.29
CA HIS A 308 -4.38 -2.02 6.87
C HIS A 308 -3.60 -3.13 7.59
N HIS A 309 -4.07 -3.60 8.77
CA HIS A 309 -3.52 -4.77 9.43
C HIS A 309 -3.93 -6.08 8.74
N ALA A 310 -4.92 -6.00 7.89
CA ALA A 310 -5.43 -7.13 7.13
C ALA A 310 -4.66 -7.39 5.82
N ALA A 311 -3.48 -6.82 5.58
CA ALA A 311 -2.81 -6.89 4.28
C ALA A 311 -2.49 -8.33 3.81
N SER A 312 -2.18 -9.27 4.71
CA SER A 312 -2.14 -10.71 4.41
C SER A 312 -3.43 -11.43 4.75
N SER A 313 -4.23 -10.89 5.65
CA SER A 313 -5.53 -11.39 6.07
C SER A 313 -6.67 -10.77 5.25
N ASP A 314 -6.44 -9.66 4.54
CA ASP A 314 -7.43 -8.98 3.70
C ASP A 314 -7.97 -9.92 2.60
N ILE A 315 -7.10 -10.67 1.95
CA ILE A 315 -7.52 -11.69 0.98
C ILE A 315 -8.37 -12.76 1.67
N LYS A 316 -7.99 -13.21 2.86
CA LYS A 316 -8.74 -14.19 3.64
C LYS A 316 -10.08 -13.64 4.11
N LEU A 317 -10.10 -12.41 4.61
CA LEU A 317 -11.32 -11.75 5.03
C LEU A 317 -12.28 -11.56 3.85
N ARG A 318 -11.79 -11.09 2.70
CA ARG A 318 -12.60 -10.98 1.48
C ARG A 318 -13.17 -12.33 1.03
N GLN A 319 -12.41 -13.41 1.15
CA GLN A 319 -12.91 -14.75 0.86
C GLN A 319 -14.07 -15.15 1.79
N VAL A 320 -13.94 -14.87 3.08
CA VAL A 320 -15.02 -15.13 4.05
C VAL A 320 -16.25 -14.29 3.73
N VAL A 321 -16.08 -13.00 3.46
CA VAL A 321 -17.18 -12.09 3.11
C VAL A 321 -17.84 -12.50 1.79
N ASN A 322 -17.05 -12.89 0.78
CA ASN A 322 -17.60 -13.41 -0.49
C ASN A 322 -18.50 -14.62 -0.26
N ARG A 323 -18.10 -15.54 0.63
CA ARG A 323 -18.93 -16.69 1.01
C ARG A 323 -20.23 -16.25 1.70
N TRP A 324 -20.15 -15.30 2.63
CA TRP A 324 -21.35 -14.76 3.27
C TRP A 324 -22.30 -14.08 2.26
N ASN A 325 -21.73 -13.48 1.22
CA ASN A 325 -22.53 -12.80 0.19
C ASN A 325 -23.06 -13.72 -0.91
N GLU A 326 -22.80 -15.03 -0.88
CA GLU A 326 -23.32 -15.97 -1.89
C GLU A 326 -24.84 -15.92 -1.99
N LYS A 327 -25.53 -15.63 -0.89
CA LYS A 327 -27.00 -15.46 -0.82
C LYS A 327 -27.47 -14.00 -0.96
N GLY A 328 -26.55 -13.06 -1.20
CA GLY A 328 -26.86 -11.63 -1.28
C GLY A 328 -27.27 -11.01 0.08
N SER A 329 -26.77 -11.59 1.20
CA SER A 329 -27.09 -11.10 2.54
C SER A 329 -26.24 -9.89 2.96
N ILE A 330 -25.11 -9.63 2.30
CA ILE A 330 -24.22 -8.51 2.61
C ILE A 330 -24.71 -7.26 1.89
N THR A 331 -25.03 -6.25 2.67
CA THR A 331 -25.41 -4.92 2.14
C THR A 331 -24.17 -4.11 1.78
N THR A 332 -23.24 -3.97 2.72
CA THR A 332 -22.04 -3.14 2.51
C THR A 332 -20.91 -3.63 3.39
N VAL A 333 -19.67 -3.53 2.89
CA VAL A 333 -18.47 -3.63 3.69
C VAL A 333 -17.84 -2.24 3.78
N LEU A 334 -17.64 -1.76 5.01
CA LEU A 334 -17.06 -0.45 5.31
C LEU A 334 -15.74 -0.63 6.04
N GLY A 335 -14.66 -0.42 5.33
CA GLY A 335 -13.31 -0.42 5.90
C GLY A 335 -12.90 0.97 6.42
N PHE A 336 -12.18 1.00 7.54
CA PHE A 336 -11.56 2.21 8.08
C PHE A 336 -10.05 2.00 8.19
N SER A 337 -9.27 2.94 7.70
CA SER A 337 -7.81 2.87 7.76
C SER A 337 -7.21 4.25 8.00
N GLY A 338 -6.06 4.27 8.70
CA GLY A 338 -5.24 5.49 8.82
C GLY A 338 -4.32 5.70 7.63
N THR A 339 -4.13 4.68 6.78
CA THR A 339 -3.20 4.68 5.65
C THR A 339 -3.86 4.17 4.37
N PRO A 340 -3.72 4.89 3.24
CA PRO A 340 -4.39 4.53 1.97
C PRO A 340 -3.56 3.60 1.07
N TYR A 341 -2.46 3.02 1.55
CA TYR A 341 -1.50 2.29 0.72
C TYR A 341 -1.41 0.83 1.08
N LEU A 342 -1.19 -0.01 0.06
CA LEU A 342 -0.91 -1.43 0.21
C LEU A 342 0.53 -1.66 0.67
N SER A 343 0.75 -2.68 1.48
CA SER A 343 2.10 -3.11 1.90
C SER A 343 2.95 -3.59 0.71
N SER A 344 2.29 -4.17 -0.30
CA SER A 344 2.89 -4.57 -1.58
C SER A 344 1.97 -4.18 -2.72
N ALA A 345 2.55 -3.75 -3.87
CA ALA A 345 1.75 -3.40 -5.04
C ALA A 345 1.00 -4.62 -5.60
N GLU A 346 -0.29 -4.47 -5.82
CA GLU A 346 -1.08 -5.44 -6.57
C GLU A 346 -0.71 -5.41 -8.06
N LYS A 347 -0.78 -6.57 -8.69
CA LYS A 347 -0.43 -6.75 -10.10
C LYS A 347 -1.68 -7.19 -10.85
N ILE A 348 -2.15 -6.35 -11.76
CA ILE A 348 -3.23 -6.69 -12.68
C ILE A 348 -2.61 -6.92 -14.06
N GLU A 349 -2.76 -8.10 -14.59
CA GLU A 349 -2.35 -8.41 -15.96
C GLU A 349 -3.34 -7.72 -16.92
N LEU A 350 -2.84 -6.80 -17.73
CA LEU A 350 -3.61 -6.11 -18.76
C LEU A 350 -3.64 -6.92 -20.04
N THR A 351 -2.44 -7.37 -20.44
CA THR A 351 -2.19 -8.27 -21.57
C THR A 351 -1.12 -9.28 -21.14
N GLU A 352 -0.83 -10.26 -21.98
CA GLU A 352 0.26 -11.22 -21.70
C GLU A 352 1.61 -10.56 -21.41
N ASN A 353 1.80 -9.32 -21.83
CA ASN A 353 3.08 -8.60 -21.74
C ASN A 353 3.05 -7.40 -20.80
N ASP A 354 1.89 -6.88 -20.43
CA ASP A 354 1.76 -5.68 -19.63
C ASP A 354 1.03 -5.93 -18.32
N ILE A 355 1.68 -5.53 -17.21
CA ILE A 355 1.17 -5.67 -15.87
C ILE A 355 0.96 -4.26 -15.30
N LEU A 356 -0.27 -3.95 -14.93
CA LEU A 356 -0.58 -2.77 -14.14
C LEU A 356 -0.20 -3.02 -12.68
N LYS A 357 0.68 -2.18 -12.13
CA LYS A 357 1.04 -2.22 -10.71
C LYS A 357 0.30 -1.13 -9.96
N ILE A 358 -0.49 -1.52 -8.99
CA ILE A 358 -1.26 -0.61 -8.15
C ILE A 358 -0.70 -0.69 -6.73
N SER A 359 -0.17 0.44 -6.24
CA SER A 359 0.35 0.57 -4.88
C SER A 359 -0.64 1.21 -3.91
N GLU A 360 -1.71 1.80 -4.44
CA GLU A 360 -2.77 2.42 -3.66
C GLU A 360 -3.96 1.47 -3.55
N ILE A 361 -4.68 1.55 -2.43
CA ILE A 361 -5.93 0.82 -2.25
C ILE A 361 -7.00 1.46 -3.15
N THR A 362 -7.58 0.69 -4.05
CA THR A 362 -8.46 1.22 -5.11
C THR A 362 -9.89 1.49 -4.67
N ASN A 363 -10.37 0.82 -3.63
CA ASN A 363 -11.72 1.03 -3.08
C ASN A 363 -11.81 2.16 -2.03
N ILE A 364 -10.81 3.04 -1.96
CA ILE A 364 -10.89 4.25 -1.12
C ILE A 364 -11.91 5.21 -1.72
N VAL A 365 -13.03 5.36 -1.06
CA VAL A 365 -14.10 6.27 -1.47
C VAL A 365 -13.97 7.65 -0.82
N TYR A 366 -13.34 7.72 0.33
CA TYR A 366 -13.04 8.96 1.04
C TYR A 366 -11.65 8.95 1.65
N TYR A 367 -10.89 10.03 1.46
CA TYR A 367 -9.54 10.21 1.98
C TYR A 367 -9.36 11.60 2.58
N TYR A 368 -8.87 11.65 3.82
CA TYR A 368 -8.50 12.89 4.48
C TYR A 368 -7.01 12.86 4.86
N PRO A 369 -6.17 13.73 4.28
CA PRO A 369 -4.73 13.70 4.49
C PRO A 369 -4.33 14.11 5.92
N LEU A 370 -3.25 13.50 6.43
CA LEU A 370 -2.69 13.78 7.75
C LEU A 370 -2.31 15.25 7.92
N THR A 371 -1.76 15.89 6.86
CA THR A 371 -1.38 17.31 6.87
C THR A 371 -2.56 18.21 7.17
N LYS A 372 -3.72 17.99 6.50
CA LYS A 372 -4.95 18.74 6.79
C LYS A 372 -5.47 18.47 8.21
N ALA A 373 -5.29 17.26 8.72
CA ALA A 373 -5.69 16.94 10.09
C ALA A 373 -4.85 17.69 11.12
N ILE A 374 -3.54 17.82 10.89
CA ILE A 374 -2.63 18.63 11.72
C ILE A 374 -3.01 20.10 11.69
N GLU A 375 -3.43 20.64 10.55
CA GLU A 375 -3.90 22.02 10.44
C GLU A 375 -5.24 22.26 11.12
N SER A 376 -6.07 21.21 11.33
CA SER A 376 -7.47 21.36 11.78
C SER A 376 -7.75 20.83 13.18
N PHE A 377 -7.38 19.59 13.51
CA PHE A 377 -7.79 18.93 14.75
C PHE A 377 -6.75 18.04 15.42
N LEU A 378 -5.52 18.01 14.92
CA LEU A 378 -4.40 17.34 15.57
C LEU A 378 -3.43 18.36 16.15
N LYS A 379 -2.66 17.94 17.16
CA LYS A 379 -1.53 18.72 17.66
C LYS A 379 -0.49 18.86 16.58
N LYS A 380 0.16 20.01 16.50
CA LYS A 380 1.26 20.22 15.56
C LYS A 380 2.52 19.50 16.05
N PRO A 381 3.09 18.59 15.26
CA PRO A 381 4.27 17.83 15.66
C PRO A 381 5.53 18.68 15.64
N ILE A 382 6.41 18.42 16.61
CA ILE A 382 7.81 18.86 16.64
C ILE A 382 8.65 17.58 16.68
N VAL A 383 9.22 17.20 15.53
CA VAL A 383 10.00 15.97 15.40
C VAL A 383 11.48 16.28 15.57
N LYS A 384 12.12 15.69 16.58
CA LYS A 384 13.56 15.77 16.83
C LYS A 384 14.22 14.42 16.56
N ILE A 385 15.35 14.46 15.88
CA ILE A 385 16.11 13.29 15.46
C ILE A 385 17.43 13.27 16.22
N ALA A 386 17.73 12.15 16.87
CA ALA A 386 18.98 11.95 17.57
C ALA A 386 20.07 11.46 16.62
N ASP A 387 21.12 12.24 16.51
CA ASP A 387 22.33 11.87 15.78
C ASP A 387 23.42 11.43 16.78
N ASN A 388 23.95 10.20 16.60
CA ASN A 388 25.05 9.64 17.38
C ASN A 388 24.86 9.60 18.91
N LEU A 389 23.61 9.49 19.36
CA LEU A 389 23.27 9.32 20.78
C LEU A 389 22.86 7.88 21.06
N ASN A 390 23.26 7.36 22.23
CA ASN A 390 22.73 6.10 22.69
C ASN A 390 21.29 6.25 23.25
N HIS A 391 20.59 5.15 23.46
CA HIS A 391 19.19 5.15 23.88
C HIS A 391 18.93 5.89 25.19
N LEU A 392 19.82 5.82 26.19
CA LEU A 392 19.68 6.56 27.45
C LEU A 392 19.87 8.07 27.25
N GLN A 393 20.80 8.48 26.41
CA GLN A 393 20.99 9.90 26.06
C GLN A 393 19.78 10.46 25.30
N ILE A 394 19.16 9.66 24.40
CA ILE A 394 17.93 10.04 23.70
C ILE A 394 16.78 10.23 24.71
N VAL A 395 16.63 9.30 25.65
CA VAL A 395 15.62 9.39 26.72
C VAL A 395 15.86 10.64 27.58
N LYS A 396 17.10 10.89 27.99
CA LYS A 396 17.48 12.09 28.77
C LYS A 396 17.07 13.37 28.05
N GLN A 397 17.52 13.57 26.83
CA GLN A 397 17.21 14.77 26.07
C GLN A 397 15.73 14.91 25.77
N GLY A 398 15.04 13.79 25.44
CA GLY A 398 13.62 13.79 25.21
C GLY A 398 12.80 14.19 26.46
N ILE A 399 13.23 13.75 27.64
CA ILE A 399 12.60 14.13 28.92
C ILE A 399 12.92 15.58 29.30
N GLU A 400 14.16 16.02 29.11
CA GLU A 400 14.55 17.41 29.34
C GLU A 400 13.73 18.37 28.47
N ASP A 401 13.61 18.10 27.18
CA ASP A 401 12.79 18.89 26.26
C ASP A 401 11.31 18.86 26.62
N PHE A 402 10.80 17.66 26.99
CA PHE A 402 9.42 17.53 27.44
C PHE A 402 9.16 18.35 28.70
N ASN A 403 10.04 18.27 29.69
CA ASN A 403 9.90 19.01 30.94
C ASN A 403 10.00 20.53 30.71
N ASN A 404 10.90 20.98 29.84
CA ASN A 404 11.04 22.39 29.49
C ASN A 404 9.82 22.94 28.77
N SER A 405 9.22 22.16 27.87
CA SER A 405 8.12 22.62 27.01
C SER A 405 6.74 22.37 27.62
N TYR A 406 6.56 21.25 28.34
CA TYR A 406 5.25 20.73 28.76
C TYR A 406 5.22 20.28 30.21
N GLY A 407 6.33 20.35 30.96
CA GLY A 407 6.44 19.80 32.32
C GLY A 407 5.40 20.31 33.30
N ASN A 408 4.94 21.55 33.13
CA ASN A 408 3.94 22.21 33.96
C ASN A 408 2.59 22.41 33.24
N LEU A 409 2.41 21.82 32.06
CA LEU A 409 1.18 22.00 31.28
C LEU A 409 0.04 21.19 31.90
N ILE A 410 -1.01 21.91 32.28
CA ILE A 410 -2.30 21.35 32.68
C ILE A 410 -3.31 21.81 31.62
N TYR A 411 -4.03 20.84 31.02
CA TYR A 411 -5.05 21.13 30.04
C TYR A 411 -6.35 21.60 30.66
N ASP A 412 -7.23 22.20 29.87
CA ASP A 412 -8.51 22.78 30.35
C ASP A 412 -9.43 21.76 31.07
N ASN A 413 -9.29 20.48 30.71
CA ASN A 413 -10.02 19.38 31.35
C ASN A 413 -9.36 18.88 32.66
N GLY A 414 -8.30 19.56 33.16
CA GLY A 414 -7.55 19.21 34.35
C GLY A 414 -6.53 18.08 34.18
N THR A 415 -6.36 17.53 32.98
CA THR A 415 -5.32 16.50 32.72
C THR A 415 -3.96 17.13 32.57
N ILE A 416 -2.90 16.43 33.02
CA ILE A 416 -1.51 16.85 32.89
C ILE A 416 -0.89 16.29 31.62
N ALA A 417 0.04 17.04 31.01
CA ALA A 417 0.81 16.56 29.88
C ALA A 417 1.63 15.32 30.24
N LYS A 418 1.76 14.39 29.28
CA LYS A 418 2.43 13.09 29.48
C LYS A 418 3.43 12.80 28.38
N VAL A 419 4.48 12.06 28.73
CA VAL A 419 5.45 11.53 27.80
C VAL A 419 5.46 9.99 27.84
N ALA A 420 5.41 9.36 26.66
CA ALA A 420 5.54 7.91 26.53
C ALA A 420 6.91 7.55 25.97
N ILE A 421 7.59 6.61 26.62
CA ILE A 421 8.87 6.06 26.22
C ILE A 421 8.64 4.61 25.82
N TYR A 422 8.88 4.30 24.55
CA TYR A 422 8.68 2.96 24.01
C TYR A 422 9.98 2.14 24.08
N CYS A 423 9.99 1.15 24.95
CA CYS A 423 11.10 0.23 25.12
C CYS A 423 10.97 -0.98 24.18
N SER A 424 12.09 -1.53 23.73
CA SER A 424 12.11 -2.67 22.80
C SER A 424 11.67 -3.98 23.46
N ASN A 425 12.00 -4.18 24.73
CA ASN A 425 11.65 -5.35 25.54
C ASN A 425 11.46 -4.97 27.01
N ILE A 426 11.02 -5.93 27.83
CA ILE A 426 10.71 -5.74 29.23
C ILE A 426 12.00 -5.51 30.05
N GLU A 427 13.07 -6.23 29.72
CA GLU A 427 14.37 -6.13 30.37
C GLU A 427 14.94 -4.71 30.28
N MET A 428 14.93 -4.13 29.07
CA MET A 428 15.34 -2.73 28.85
C MET A 428 14.51 -1.76 29.69
N LEU A 429 13.19 -1.99 29.78
CA LEU A 429 12.33 -1.13 30.61
C LEU A 429 12.70 -1.23 32.09
N GLU A 430 12.84 -2.45 32.61
CA GLU A 430 12.99 -2.74 34.04
C GLU A 430 14.43 -2.55 34.54
N GLU A 431 15.44 -2.88 33.74
CA GLU A 431 16.84 -2.90 34.16
C GLU A 431 17.64 -1.67 33.72
N GLU A 432 17.20 -0.98 32.65
CA GLU A 432 17.93 0.18 32.15
C GLU A 432 17.14 1.48 32.27
N ILE A 433 15.97 1.59 31.64
CA ILE A 433 15.24 2.88 31.55
C ILE A 433 14.62 3.28 32.88
N TYR A 434 13.93 2.37 33.56
CA TYR A 434 13.27 2.69 34.85
C TYR A 434 14.29 3.10 35.94
N PRO A 435 15.40 2.36 36.17
CA PRO A 435 16.43 2.81 37.08
C PRO A 435 17.09 4.13 36.71
N PHE A 436 17.34 4.34 35.41
CA PHE A 436 17.93 5.57 34.88
C PHE A 436 17.03 6.79 35.17
N LEU A 437 15.71 6.66 35.01
CA LEU A 437 14.78 7.74 35.33
C LEU A 437 14.82 8.10 36.81
N GLN A 438 14.96 7.11 37.68
CA GLN A 438 14.98 7.34 39.13
C GLN A 438 16.33 7.89 39.65
N SER A 439 17.41 7.19 39.25
CA SER A 439 18.72 7.44 39.83
C SER A 439 19.45 8.61 39.18
N ASP A 440 19.41 8.69 37.84
CA ASP A 440 20.18 9.67 37.07
C ASP A 440 19.39 10.96 36.81
N LEU A 441 18.06 10.83 36.58
CA LEU A 441 17.20 11.98 36.30
C LEU A 441 16.41 12.44 37.53
N GLY A 442 16.45 11.70 38.65
CA GLY A 442 15.81 12.08 39.92
C GLY A 442 14.27 12.12 39.84
N ILE A 443 13.65 11.36 38.94
CA ILE A 443 12.20 11.37 38.74
C ILE A 443 11.53 10.53 39.85
N ASN A 444 10.49 11.10 40.48
CA ASN A 444 9.75 10.39 41.51
C ASN A 444 9.06 9.15 40.92
N PRO A 445 9.21 7.96 41.55
CA PRO A 445 8.50 6.74 41.15
C PRO A 445 6.98 6.89 41.01
N ASP A 446 6.39 7.74 41.84
CA ASP A 446 4.94 8.00 41.77
C ASP A 446 4.49 8.68 40.48
N ASP A 447 5.38 9.39 39.81
CA ASP A 447 5.11 10.03 38.52
C ASP A 447 5.33 9.09 37.33
N ILE A 448 5.91 7.91 37.57
CA ILE A 448 6.23 6.91 36.50
C ILE A 448 5.15 5.83 36.50
N LEU A 449 4.73 5.43 35.30
CA LEU A 449 3.89 4.26 35.07
C LEU A 449 4.62 3.29 34.16
N LYS A 450 4.75 2.04 34.57
CA LYS A 450 5.23 0.93 33.73
C LYS A 450 4.05 0.13 33.23
N PHE A 451 4.05 -0.20 31.93
CA PHE A 451 3.00 -1.03 31.36
C PHE A 451 3.52 -1.95 30.25
N HIS A 452 3.42 -3.28 30.50
CA HIS A 452 3.86 -4.34 29.58
C HIS A 452 3.10 -5.65 29.86
N GLY A 453 3.21 -6.63 29.00
CA GLY A 453 2.47 -7.91 29.12
C GLY A 453 2.99 -8.86 30.21
N GLY A 454 4.08 -8.53 30.87
CA GLY A 454 4.77 -9.42 31.84
C GLY A 454 5.58 -10.53 31.14
N ASN A 455 6.53 -11.08 31.89
CA ASN A 455 7.26 -12.31 31.54
C ASN A 455 7.49 -13.16 32.79
N LYS A 456 8.31 -14.21 32.69
CA LYS A 456 8.61 -15.10 33.83
C LYS A 456 9.32 -14.42 35.00
N VAL A 457 10.04 -13.32 34.76
CA VAL A 457 10.85 -12.59 35.74
C VAL A 457 10.13 -11.36 36.23
N TYR A 458 9.48 -10.61 35.34
CA TYR A 458 8.84 -9.34 35.62
C TYR A 458 7.33 -9.43 35.43
N SER A 459 6.56 -9.25 36.51
CA SER A 459 5.11 -9.14 36.49
C SER A 459 4.69 -7.73 36.90
N LEU A 460 3.61 -7.22 36.31
CA LEU A 460 3.04 -5.95 36.70
C LEU A 460 1.90 -6.13 37.72
N PRO A 461 1.82 -5.24 38.74
CA PRO A 461 0.65 -5.18 39.60
C PRO A 461 -0.62 -4.88 38.77
N THR A 462 -1.75 -5.45 39.18
CA THR A 462 -3.06 -5.18 38.57
C THR A 462 -3.42 -3.69 38.61
N GLU A 463 -2.92 -2.97 39.61
CA GLU A 463 -3.10 -1.53 39.73
C GLU A 463 -2.56 -0.75 38.56
N ASN A 464 -1.44 -1.19 37.92
CA ASN A 464 -0.87 -0.53 36.76
C ASN A 464 -1.83 -0.55 35.54
N GLU A 465 -2.66 -1.58 35.43
CA GLU A 465 -3.69 -1.64 34.40
C GLU A 465 -4.79 -0.59 34.61
N TYR A 466 -5.22 -0.43 35.84
CA TYR A 466 -6.20 0.63 36.20
C TYR A 466 -5.60 2.01 35.98
N GLN A 467 -4.36 2.25 36.44
CA GLN A 467 -3.66 3.51 36.21
C GLN A 467 -3.48 3.82 34.71
N PHE A 468 -3.16 2.81 33.92
CA PHE A 468 -3.02 2.97 32.46
C PHE A 468 -4.36 3.35 31.80
N LYS A 469 -5.47 2.71 32.19
CA LYS A 469 -6.82 3.04 31.70
C LYS A 469 -7.31 4.42 32.17
N SER A 470 -6.82 4.92 33.30
CA SER A 470 -7.21 6.20 33.87
C SER A 470 -6.26 7.36 33.58
N LEU A 471 -5.27 7.15 32.68
CA LEU A 471 -4.25 8.18 32.39
C LEU A 471 -4.86 9.50 31.91
N ASP A 472 -5.95 9.48 31.17
CA ASP A 472 -6.56 10.67 30.59
C ASP A 472 -7.65 11.30 31.51
N THR A 473 -7.46 11.16 32.81
CA THR A 473 -8.31 11.76 33.83
C THR A 473 -7.54 12.81 34.61
N SER A 474 -8.25 13.77 35.20
CA SER A 474 -7.67 14.82 36.06
C SER A 474 -7.05 14.29 37.37
N PHE A 475 -7.38 13.06 37.74
CA PHE A 475 -6.86 12.42 38.97
C PHE A 475 -5.50 11.75 38.74
N SER A 476 -5.12 11.47 37.49
CA SER A 476 -3.87 10.80 37.15
C SER A 476 -2.67 11.74 37.34
N LYS A 477 -1.77 11.42 38.27
CA LYS A 477 -0.49 12.11 38.45
C LYS A 477 0.64 11.53 37.59
N LYS A 478 0.40 10.41 36.88
CA LYS A 478 1.41 9.73 36.04
C LYS A 478 1.79 10.62 34.85
N LYS A 479 3.06 10.99 34.81
CA LYS A 479 3.62 11.87 33.78
C LYS A 479 4.52 11.12 32.77
N TYR A 480 5.31 10.16 33.28
CA TYR A 480 6.27 9.40 32.49
C TYR A 480 5.78 7.97 32.34
N ILE A 481 5.50 7.54 31.10
CA ILE A 481 4.87 6.27 30.82
C ILE A 481 5.85 5.38 30.06
N LEU A 482 6.24 4.27 30.63
CA LEU A 482 7.15 3.29 30.02
C LEU A 482 6.34 2.13 29.42
N LEU A 483 6.52 1.87 28.14
CA LEU A 483 5.70 0.92 27.38
C LEU A 483 6.55 -0.13 26.66
N VAL A 484 6.13 -1.40 26.70
CA VAL A 484 6.67 -2.49 25.88
C VAL A 484 5.54 -3.22 25.20
N GLY A 485 5.57 -3.24 23.87
CA GLY A 485 4.62 -4.00 23.04
C GLY A 485 3.16 -3.53 23.10
N ILE A 486 2.82 -2.66 24.03
CA ILE A 486 1.47 -2.17 24.31
C ILE A 486 1.39 -0.67 23.98
N GLY A 487 0.20 -0.17 23.76
CA GLY A 487 -0.01 1.24 23.41
C GLY A 487 0.36 1.58 21.95
N LYS A 488 0.63 0.57 21.10
CA LYS A 488 0.86 0.77 19.66
C LYS A 488 -0.45 0.94 18.89
N GLU A 489 -1.52 0.31 19.36
CA GLU A 489 -2.84 0.33 18.76
C GLU A 489 -3.94 0.37 19.84
N GLY A 490 -5.10 0.94 19.55
CA GLY A 490 -6.28 0.96 20.41
C GLY A 490 -6.16 1.81 21.71
N TRP A 491 -4.98 2.33 22.04
CA TRP A 491 -4.81 3.18 23.20
C TRP A 491 -5.14 4.64 22.85
N ASP A 492 -6.04 5.24 23.60
CA ASP A 492 -6.45 6.64 23.48
C ASP A 492 -6.09 7.41 24.76
N CYS A 493 -5.06 8.25 24.67
CA CYS A 493 -4.66 9.17 25.71
C CYS A 493 -4.41 10.54 25.07
N LYS A 494 -5.38 11.44 25.14
CA LYS A 494 -5.32 12.78 24.52
C LYS A 494 -4.29 13.67 25.20
N SER A 495 -4.08 13.50 26.50
CA SER A 495 -3.08 14.23 27.28
C SER A 495 -1.64 13.74 27.03
N LEU A 496 -1.44 12.69 26.22
CA LEU A 496 -0.14 12.32 25.70
C LEU A 496 0.39 13.45 24.81
N THR A 497 1.50 14.03 25.17
CA THR A 497 2.07 15.24 24.55
C THR A 497 3.42 14.98 23.93
N SER A 498 4.12 13.95 24.41
CA SER A 498 5.41 13.55 23.86
C SER A 498 5.54 12.04 23.70
N VAL A 499 6.28 11.64 22.66
CA VAL A 499 6.67 10.26 22.40
C VAL A 499 8.18 10.18 22.16
N ILE A 500 8.85 9.24 22.82
CA ILE A 500 10.27 8.96 22.67
C ILE A 500 10.45 7.52 22.16
N LEU A 501 11.07 7.37 20.99
CA LEU A 501 11.44 6.09 20.39
C LEU A 501 12.98 5.96 20.35
N PRO A 502 13.60 5.53 21.46
CA PRO A 502 15.05 5.62 21.62
C PRO A 502 15.81 4.51 20.89
N GLN A 503 15.15 3.43 20.51
CA GLN A 503 15.77 2.31 19.82
C GLN A 503 14.99 1.93 18.55
N LYS A 504 15.67 1.22 17.64
CA LYS A 504 15.03 0.68 16.45
C LYS A 504 13.86 -0.21 16.81
N SER A 505 12.73 0.01 16.17
CA SER A 505 11.56 -0.85 16.33
C SER A 505 11.87 -2.25 15.82
N GLN A 506 11.68 -3.27 16.64
CA GLN A 506 11.83 -4.69 16.26
C GLN A 506 10.64 -5.22 15.45
N SER A 507 9.56 -4.44 15.34
CA SER A 507 8.37 -4.85 14.60
C SER A 507 8.66 -4.94 13.10
N ALA A 508 8.37 -6.09 12.50
CA ALA A 508 8.40 -6.31 11.06
C ALA A 508 7.36 -5.46 10.31
N SER A 509 6.36 -4.93 11.01
CA SER A 509 5.32 -4.06 10.46
C SER A 509 5.86 -2.63 10.28
N LYS A 510 6.01 -2.22 9.03
CA LYS A 510 6.47 -0.87 8.67
C LYS A 510 5.56 0.23 9.21
N ASN A 511 4.27 -0.02 9.37
CA ASN A 511 3.28 0.97 9.83
C ASN A 511 3.35 1.29 11.33
N THR A 512 4.03 0.47 12.12
CA THR A 512 4.09 0.62 13.59
C THR A 512 4.73 1.94 14.03
N ILE A 513 5.71 2.46 13.28
CA ILE A 513 6.44 3.68 13.68
C ILE A 513 5.56 4.92 13.51
N ILE A 514 4.91 5.09 12.36
CA ILE A 514 4.01 6.24 12.15
C ILE A 514 2.84 6.21 13.13
N GLN A 515 2.27 5.05 13.39
CA GLN A 515 1.17 4.90 14.33
C GLN A 515 1.58 5.20 15.77
N THR A 516 2.78 4.79 16.17
CA THR A 516 3.30 5.05 17.51
C THR A 516 3.70 6.51 17.68
N ALA A 517 4.45 7.07 16.72
CA ALA A 517 4.91 8.45 16.75
C ALA A 517 3.75 9.46 16.74
N CYS A 518 2.70 9.21 15.95
CA CYS A 518 1.58 10.13 15.81
C CYS A 518 0.53 10.05 16.95
N ARG A 519 0.72 9.18 17.95
CA ARG A 519 -0.24 9.06 19.08
C ARG A 519 -0.35 10.31 19.93
N CYS A 520 0.74 11.04 20.10
CA CYS A 520 0.74 12.30 20.83
C CYS A 520 0.06 13.47 20.10
N LEU A 521 -0.36 13.26 18.85
CA LEU A 521 -0.96 14.34 18.05
C LEU A 521 -2.45 14.60 18.34
N ARG A 522 -3.10 13.81 19.17
CA ARG A 522 -4.52 14.01 19.50
C ARG A 522 -4.70 15.25 20.38
N GLN A 523 -5.59 16.17 19.96
CA GLN A 523 -5.90 17.36 20.76
C GLN A 523 -6.68 17.00 22.03
N VAL A 524 -6.39 17.70 23.11
CA VAL A 524 -7.16 17.64 24.37
C VAL A 524 -8.35 18.58 24.27
N THR A 525 -8.11 19.83 23.89
CA THR A 525 -9.15 20.86 23.80
C THR A 525 -9.47 21.16 22.34
N LYS A 526 -10.74 20.99 21.96
CA LYS A 526 -11.23 21.26 20.59
C LYS A 526 -11.00 22.74 20.24
N GLY A 527 -10.33 22.99 19.11
CA GLY A 527 -10.11 24.32 18.58
C GLY A 527 -8.86 25.07 19.11
N ASN A 528 -8.12 24.51 20.08
CA ASN A 528 -6.86 25.10 20.53
C ASN A 528 -5.69 24.65 19.65
N ILE A 529 -4.72 25.54 19.45
CA ILE A 529 -3.47 25.18 18.78
C ILE A 529 -2.56 24.53 19.84
N GLU A 530 -2.50 23.20 19.80
CA GLU A 530 -1.64 22.41 20.67
C GLU A 530 -0.43 21.88 19.86
N THR A 531 0.69 21.68 20.54
CA THR A 531 1.90 21.06 19.94
C THR A 531 2.21 19.75 20.64
N ALA A 532 2.96 18.88 19.95
CA ALA A 532 3.43 17.60 20.48
C ALA A 532 4.88 17.35 20.07
N LEU A 533 5.65 16.72 20.95
CA LEU A 533 7.07 16.46 20.78
C LEU A 533 7.31 14.98 20.46
N ILE A 534 8.07 14.71 19.40
CA ILE A 534 8.42 13.36 18.96
C ILE A 534 9.93 13.25 18.90
N TRP A 535 10.54 12.39 19.72
CA TRP A 535 11.96 12.10 19.71
C TRP A 535 12.22 10.74 19.08
N LEU A 536 13.06 10.69 18.05
CA LEU A 536 13.40 9.49 17.30
C LEU A 536 14.91 9.29 17.25
N ASN A 537 15.36 8.04 17.33
CA ASN A 537 16.69 7.70 16.86
C ASN A 537 16.73 7.79 15.31
N ARG A 538 17.93 7.86 14.75
CA ARG A 538 18.12 8.05 13.30
C ARG A 538 17.45 6.99 12.44
N GLU A 539 17.48 5.73 12.88
CA GLU A 539 16.86 4.62 12.13
C GLU A 539 15.34 4.75 12.08
N ASN A 540 14.70 5.03 13.21
CA ASN A 540 13.25 5.25 13.27
C ASN A 540 12.83 6.50 12.47
N ALA A 541 13.65 7.56 12.50
CA ALA A 541 13.41 8.77 11.72
C ALA A 541 13.47 8.47 10.22
N THR A 542 14.45 7.68 9.76
CA THR A 542 14.55 7.26 8.35
C THR A 542 13.33 6.45 7.92
N ILE A 543 12.88 5.53 8.78
CA ILE A 543 11.69 4.71 8.49
C ILE A 543 10.43 5.59 8.46
N LEU A 544 10.27 6.47 9.46
CA LEU A 544 9.13 7.39 9.51
C LEU A 544 9.09 8.31 8.29
N ASN A 545 10.21 8.88 7.90
CA ASN A 545 10.27 9.76 6.73
C ASN A 545 9.87 9.03 5.44
N LYS A 546 10.38 7.82 5.23
CA LYS A 546 9.98 6.97 4.09
C LYS A 546 8.49 6.62 4.10
N GLN A 547 7.91 6.42 5.28
CA GLN A 547 6.48 6.16 5.42
C GLN A 547 5.65 7.41 5.13
N LEU A 548 6.04 8.55 5.66
CA LEU A 548 5.39 9.83 5.40
C LEU A 548 5.42 10.19 3.89
N GLU A 549 6.57 10.04 3.25
CA GLU A 549 6.72 10.27 1.81
C GLU A 549 5.85 9.32 0.98
N LYS A 550 5.86 8.03 1.33
CA LYS A 550 5.11 7.01 0.60
C LYS A 550 3.60 7.07 0.85
N GLU A 551 3.19 7.24 2.11
CA GLU A 551 1.82 7.02 2.56
C GLU A 551 1.03 8.31 2.74
N GLN A 552 1.71 9.44 2.97
CA GLN A 552 1.08 10.71 3.24
C GLN A 552 1.53 11.83 2.28
N ASN A 553 2.44 11.51 1.35
CA ASN A 553 3.07 12.47 0.43
C ASN A 553 3.60 13.72 1.15
N THR A 554 4.20 13.51 2.34
CA THR A 554 4.80 14.54 3.21
C THR A 554 6.10 14.02 3.83
N SER A 555 6.91 14.89 4.41
CA SER A 555 8.18 14.54 5.07
C SER A 555 8.19 14.98 6.53
N ILE A 556 9.16 14.49 7.33
CA ILE A 556 9.39 14.98 8.70
C ILE A 556 9.68 16.48 8.68
N GLU A 557 10.41 16.94 7.69
CA GLU A 557 10.74 18.36 7.56
C GLU A 557 9.51 19.21 7.28
N GLU A 558 8.63 18.78 6.39
CA GLU A 558 7.35 19.44 6.15
C GLU A 558 6.47 19.46 7.39
N LEU A 559 6.40 18.36 8.17
CA LEU A 559 5.68 18.33 9.42
C LEU A 559 6.23 19.35 10.44
N ASN A 560 7.56 19.50 10.54
CA ASN A 560 8.18 20.48 11.42
C ASN A 560 7.91 21.91 10.92
N ASN A 561 7.80 22.12 9.63
CA ASN A 561 7.62 23.44 9.01
C ASN A 561 6.18 23.95 9.07
N ILE A 562 5.18 23.10 9.29
CA ILE A 562 3.80 23.52 9.64
C ILE A 562 3.81 24.46 10.87
N ASN A 563 4.85 24.38 11.70
CA ASN A 563 5.02 25.25 12.88
C ASN A 563 5.72 26.59 12.63
N ARG A 564 6.33 26.76 11.45
CA ARG A 564 7.09 28.00 11.14
C ARG A 564 6.31 28.80 10.11
N ASN A 565 5.81 29.97 10.51
CA ASN A 565 5.34 31.02 9.58
C ASN A 565 6.50 31.64 8.80
N ASN A 566 7.59 30.94 8.50
CA ASN A 566 8.75 31.45 7.81
C ASN A 566 9.00 30.61 6.56
N GLN A 567 9.41 31.33 5.53
CA GLN A 567 9.83 30.85 4.22
C GLN A 567 10.54 29.49 4.32
N ILE A 568 9.95 28.51 3.67
CA ILE A 568 10.56 27.21 3.43
C ILE A 568 11.63 27.45 2.37
N ASP A 569 12.89 27.35 2.73
CA ASP A 569 13.97 27.29 1.75
C ASP A 569 13.91 25.92 1.07
N PHE A 570 13.06 25.82 0.05
CA PHE A 570 13.18 24.71 -0.89
C PHE A 570 14.44 24.92 -1.72
N VAL A 571 15.29 23.91 -1.83
CA VAL A 571 16.25 23.87 -2.93
C VAL A 571 15.43 23.60 -4.19
N GLU A 572 15.16 24.65 -4.94
CA GLU A 572 14.64 24.48 -6.28
C GLU A 572 15.68 23.77 -7.14
N ARG A 573 15.28 22.73 -7.83
CA ARG A 573 16.07 22.16 -8.90
C ARG A 573 16.06 23.14 -10.05
N PHE A 574 17.18 23.81 -10.25
CA PHE A 574 17.31 24.76 -11.35
C PHE A 574 17.41 24.01 -12.68
N SER A 575 16.48 24.26 -13.56
CA SER A 575 16.56 23.79 -14.93
C SER A 575 17.42 24.72 -15.76
N ARG A 576 18.46 24.17 -16.41
CA ARG A 576 19.19 24.87 -17.47
C ARG A 576 18.64 24.60 -18.86
N MET A 577 17.37 24.22 -18.98
CA MET A 577 16.70 23.93 -20.25
C MET A 577 16.80 25.05 -21.26
N GLU A 578 16.97 26.29 -20.81
CA GLU A 578 17.18 27.45 -21.69
C GLU A 578 18.55 27.40 -22.37
N TYR A 579 19.51 26.61 -21.85
CA TYR A 579 20.91 26.58 -22.28
C TYR A 579 21.39 25.18 -22.71
N LEU A 580 20.64 24.13 -22.44
CA LEU A 580 21.03 22.75 -22.76
C LEU A 580 19.87 22.06 -23.50
N GLU A 581 20.08 21.79 -24.78
CA GLU A 581 19.25 20.80 -25.48
C GLU A 581 19.57 19.43 -24.91
N LEU A 582 18.61 18.85 -24.21
CA LEU A 582 18.74 17.48 -23.72
C LEU A 582 18.88 16.52 -24.91
N PRO A 583 19.97 15.74 -24.94
CA PRO A 583 20.12 14.83 -26.04
C PRO A 583 19.15 13.67 -25.94
N LYS A 584 18.56 13.33 -27.08
CA LYS A 584 17.77 12.13 -27.23
C LYS A 584 18.68 11.00 -27.66
N ILE A 585 18.58 9.87 -26.99
CA ILE A 585 19.37 8.68 -27.28
C ILE A 585 18.49 7.64 -27.98
N ASP A 586 18.90 7.23 -29.18
CA ASP A 586 18.28 6.15 -29.94
C ASP A 586 18.95 4.83 -29.58
N PHE A 587 18.18 3.83 -29.31
CA PHE A 587 18.65 2.46 -29.02
C PHE A 587 17.64 1.42 -29.48
N TYR A 588 18.08 0.19 -29.57
CA TYR A 588 17.23 -0.95 -29.87
C TYR A 588 17.04 -1.80 -28.63
N GLN A 589 15.81 -2.22 -28.41
CA GLN A 589 15.44 -2.98 -27.22
C GLN A 589 14.75 -4.29 -27.61
N LEU A 590 15.07 -5.37 -26.88
CA LEU A 590 14.38 -6.64 -27.02
C LEU A 590 12.94 -6.50 -26.48
N LYS A 591 11.97 -6.82 -27.34
CA LYS A 591 10.57 -7.01 -26.98
C LYS A 591 10.27 -8.49 -27.07
N VAL A 592 9.82 -9.07 -25.99
CA VAL A 592 9.42 -10.46 -25.92
C VAL A 592 7.91 -10.52 -25.92
N LYS A 593 7.35 -11.19 -26.94
CA LYS A 593 5.92 -11.52 -27.00
C LYS A 593 5.76 -12.94 -26.47
N TYR A 594 4.93 -13.11 -25.46
CA TYR A 594 4.58 -14.43 -24.95
C TYR A 594 3.34 -14.90 -25.71
N GLN A 595 3.46 -15.95 -26.48
CA GLN A 595 2.32 -16.63 -27.11
C GLN A 595 1.98 -17.84 -26.27
N SER A 596 0.74 -17.91 -25.80
CA SER A 596 0.23 -19.15 -25.27
C SER A 596 -0.23 -20.02 -26.45
N VAL A 597 0.47 -21.08 -26.71
CA VAL A 597 -0.04 -22.14 -27.59
C VAL A 597 -1.03 -22.93 -26.74
N GLU A 598 -2.31 -22.68 -26.94
CA GLU A 598 -3.36 -23.53 -26.43
C GLU A 598 -3.31 -24.83 -27.25
N GLU A 599 -2.76 -25.89 -26.68
CA GLU A 599 -3.09 -27.22 -27.17
C GLU A 599 -4.54 -27.48 -26.75
N GLU A 600 -5.50 -27.31 -27.65
CA GLU A 600 -6.83 -27.83 -27.51
C GLU A 600 -6.74 -29.36 -27.46
N ASN A 601 -6.60 -29.89 -26.26
CA ASN A 601 -6.59 -31.32 -26.02
C ASN A 601 -7.96 -31.80 -25.49
N ASN A 602 -9.04 -31.53 -26.24
CA ASN A 602 -10.35 -32.13 -25.96
C ASN A 602 -10.27 -33.68 -25.95
N ALA A 603 -9.39 -34.26 -26.74
CA ALA A 603 -9.10 -35.71 -26.74
C ALA A 603 -8.46 -36.15 -25.39
N ASN A 604 -7.67 -35.29 -24.75
CA ASN A 604 -6.99 -35.63 -23.51
C ASN A 604 -7.91 -35.48 -22.27
N SER A 605 -8.89 -34.56 -22.31
CA SER A 605 -9.87 -34.39 -21.25
C SER A 605 -10.80 -35.60 -21.15
N LYS A 606 -11.29 -36.12 -22.28
CA LYS A 606 -12.11 -37.33 -22.35
C LYS A 606 -11.39 -38.53 -21.73
N ASN A 607 -10.12 -38.75 -22.14
CA ASN A 607 -9.33 -39.86 -21.61
C ASN A 607 -9.08 -39.74 -20.11
N LYS A 608 -8.84 -38.53 -19.59
CA LYS A 608 -8.62 -38.29 -18.16
C LYS A 608 -9.91 -38.52 -17.34
N LEU A 609 -11.08 -38.10 -17.87
CA LEU A 609 -12.37 -38.36 -17.25
C LEU A 609 -12.69 -39.86 -17.23
N THR A 610 -12.37 -40.59 -18.31
CA THR A 610 -12.50 -42.03 -18.35
C THR A 610 -11.58 -42.73 -17.34
N GLN A 611 -10.31 -42.28 -17.25
CA GLN A 611 -9.36 -42.79 -16.24
C GLN A 611 -9.84 -42.51 -14.82
N LEU A 612 -10.42 -41.32 -14.55
CA LEU A 612 -11.00 -40.97 -13.28
C LEU A 612 -12.16 -41.90 -12.95
N LEU A 613 -13.06 -42.17 -13.92
CA LEU A 613 -14.18 -43.08 -13.76
C LEU A 613 -13.72 -44.50 -13.39
N ASP A 614 -12.65 -44.98 -14.01
CA ASP A 614 -12.09 -46.33 -13.74
C ASP A 614 -11.42 -46.40 -12.34
N ASN A 615 -10.87 -45.28 -11.89
CA ASN A 615 -10.11 -45.20 -10.63
C ASN A 615 -10.91 -44.60 -9.47
N LEU A 616 -12.22 -44.41 -9.57
CA LEU A 616 -13.06 -43.83 -8.51
C LEU A 616 -12.90 -44.51 -7.15
N LYS A 617 -12.55 -45.78 -7.13
CA LYS A 617 -12.26 -46.54 -5.88
C LYS A 617 -11.13 -45.95 -5.03
N ASN A 618 -10.24 -45.14 -5.63
CA ASN A 618 -9.12 -44.52 -4.94
C ASN A 618 -9.54 -43.22 -4.23
N TYR A 619 -10.69 -42.68 -4.53
CA TYR A 619 -11.22 -41.42 -3.98
C TYR A 619 -12.27 -41.73 -2.90
N LYS A 620 -11.90 -42.56 -1.92
CA LYS A 620 -12.77 -42.86 -0.77
C LYS A 620 -12.69 -41.73 0.23
N ALA A 621 -13.83 -41.36 0.81
CA ALA A 621 -13.91 -40.41 1.87
C ALA A 621 -13.24 -40.93 3.15
N ASN A 622 -12.26 -40.24 3.64
CA ASN A 622 -11.86 -40.40 5.03
C ASN A 622 -12.86 -39.66 5.92
N TYR A 623 -13.29 -40.23 7.04
CA TYR A 623 -14.43 -39.83 7.90
C TYR A 623 -14.44 -38.38 8.43
N ALA A 624 -13.65 -37.47 7.88
CA ALA A 624 -13.54 -36.05 8.24
C ALA A 624 -14.52 -35.10 7.49
N ILE A 625 -15.46 -35.64 6.71
CA ILE A 625 -16.30 -34.88 5.75
C ILE A 625 -17.39 -34.03 6.39
N THR A 626 -17.80 -34.32 7.61
CA THR A 626 -18.97 -33.73 8.26
C THR A 626 -18.85 -32.23 8.52
N THR A 627 -17.65 -31.64 8.52
CA THR A 627 -17.46 -30.22 8.84
C THR A 627 -17.21 -29.31 7.63
N LYS A 628 -16.65 -29.84 6.55
CA LYS A 628 -16.40 -29.02 5.33
C LYS A 628 -17.62 -28.84 4.43
N GLY A 629 -18.58 -29.74 4.49
CA GLY A 629 -19.81 -29.66 3.71
C GLY A 629 -20.85 -28.67 4.24
N LEU A 630 -20.79 -28.31 5.51
CA LEU A 630 -21.77 -27.43 6.16
C LEU A 630 -21.69 -25.97 5.67
N ASP A 631 -20.52 -25.54 5.28
CA ASP A 631 -20.30 -24.16 4.81
C ASP A 631 -20.87 -23.88 3.40
N TYR A 632 -21.24 -24.91 2.66
CA TYR A 632 -21.76 -24.86 1.28
C TYR A 632 -23.22 -25.18 1.12
N LEU A 633 -23.89 -25.53 2.22
CA LEU A 633 -25.28 -25.96 2.19
C LEU A 633 -26.20 -24.76 2.37
N ASP A 634 -27.29 -24.70 1.59
CA ASP A 634 -28.37 -23.77 1.89
C ASP A 634 -29.20 -24.22 3.09
N ASP A 635 -30.07 -23.33 3.60
CA ASP A 635 -30.87 -23.64 4.80
C ASP A 635 -31.78 -24.87 4.66
N GLY A 636 -32.21 -25.18 3.42
CA GLY A 636 -32.96 -26.37 3.11
C GLY A 636 -32.11 -27.63 3.18
N GLU A 637 -30.89 -27.55 2.67
CA GLU A 637 -29.92 -28.64 2.70
C GLU A 637 -29.39 -28.92 4.11
N LEU A 638 -29.13 -27.90 4.90
CA LEU A 638 -28.75 -28.00 6.33
C LEU A 638 -29.87 -28.64 7.16
N SER A 639 -31.10 -28.20 6.97
CA SER A 639 -32.28 -28.78 7.60
C SER A 639 -32.46 -30.26 7.23
N PHE A 640 -32.19 -30.58 5.98
CA PHE A 640 -32.28 -31.94 5.46
C PHE A 640 -31.15 -32.84 5.99
N LEU A 641 -29.93 -32.35 6.07
CA LEU A 641 -28.77 -33.03 6.65
C LEU A 641 -28.99 -33.37 8.14
N ASN A 642 -29.51 -32.40 8.89
CA ASN A 642 -29.89 -32.60 10.28
C ASN A 642 -30.97 -33.67 10.48
N SER A 643 -31.81 -33.90 9.45
CA SER A 643 -32.88 -34.92 9.49
C SER A 643 -32.47 -36.28 8.94
N THR A 644 -31.57 -36.34 7.96
CA THR A 644 -31.30 -37.56 7.18
C THR A 644 -29.83 -37.95 7.14
N GLY A 645 -28.90 -37.08 7.43
CA GLY A 645 -27.44 -37.34 7.36
C GLY A 645 -26.88 -37.47 5.95
N TYR A 646 -27.62 -37.13 4.88
CA TYR A 646 -27.19 -37.23 3.48
C TYR A 646 -27.34 -35.94 2.72
N LEU A 647 -26.33 -35.61 1.90
CA LEU A 647 -26.33 -34.46 1.01
C LEU A 647 -27.14 -34.72 -0.26
N PRO A 648 -28.16 -33.93 -0.60
CA PRO A 648 -28.86 -34.03 -1.86
C PRO A 648 -27.94 -33.88 -3.06
N ALA A 649 -28.09 -34.73 -4.09
CA ALA A 649 -27.29 -34.72 -5.29
C ALA A 649 -28.14 -34.33 -6.51
N ASN A 650 -27.80 -33.23 -7.17
CA ASN A 650 -28.37 -32.81 -8.43
C ASN A 650 -27.24 -32.62 -9.45
N TYR A 651 -27.35 -33.24 -10.61
CA TYR A 651 -26.31 -33.23 -11.62
C TYR A 651 -25.97 -31.81 -12.12
N ASN A 652 -26.98 -31.02 -12.45
CA ASN A 652 -26.74 -29.67 -12.98
C ASN A 652 -26.13 -28.73 -11.92
N HIS A 653 -26.57 -28.90 -10.65
CA HIS A 653 -25.99 -28.19 -9.53
C HIS A 653 -24.51 -28.57 -9.33
N TRP A 654 -24.19 -29.87 -9.42
CA TRP A 654 -22.85 -30.39 -9.31
C TRP A 654 -21.93 -29.85 -10.43
N ILE A 655 -22.39 -29.82 -11.70
CA ILE A 655 -21.65 -29.19 -12.80
C ILE A 655 -21.45 -27.71 -12.56
N ALA A 656 -22.45 -26.97 -12.07
CA ALA A 656 -22.31 -25.55 -11.74
C ALA A 656 -21.31 -25.32 -10.60
N THR A 657 -21.27 -26.24 -9.61
CA THR A 657 -20.29 -26.19 -8.51
C THR A 657 -18.87 -26.39 -9.02
N ILE A 658 -18.64 -27.40 -9.88
CA ILE A 658 -17.31 -27.63 -10.51
C ILE A 658 -16.86 -26.40 -11.30
N SER A 659 -17.75 -25.79 -12.08
CA SER A 659 -17.49 -24.58 -12.84
C SER A 659 -17.14 -23.41 -11.91
N LYS A 660 -17.95 -23.17 -10.89
CA LYS A 660 -17.78 -22.12 -9.88
C LYS A 660 -16.44 -22.26 -9.15
N ASP A 661 -16.11 -23.48 -8.71
CA ASP A 661 -14.86 -23.76 -7.99
C ASP A 661 -13.60 -23.72 -8.87
N SER A 662 -13.79 -23.70 -10.20
CA SER A 662 -12.71 -23.39 -11.16
C SER A 662 -12.52 -21.89 -11.35
N PHE A 663 -13.21 -21.05 -10.57
CA PHE A 663 -13.28 -19.58 -10.77
C PHE A 663 -13.79 -19.23 -12.18
N ASN A 664 -14.71 -20.03 -12.71
CA ASN A 664 -15.26 -19.93 -14.07
C ASN A 664 -14.21 -20.03 -15.20
N THR A 665 -12.99 -20.51 -14.90
CA THR A 665 -12.00 -20.84 -15.94
C THR A 665 -12.45 -22.03 -16.79
N ILE A 666 -13.31 -22.87 -16.22
CA ILE A 666 -14.02 -23.96 -16.92
C ILE A 666 -15.50 -23.61 -16.88
N THR A 667 -16.09 -23.31 -18.01
CA THR A 667 -17.51 -22.98 -18.07
C THR A 667 -18.40 -24.22 -17.97
N SER A 668 -19.62 -24.09 -17.46
CA SER A 668 -20.60 -25.19 -17.46
C SER A 668 -20.85 -25.74 -18.86
N ASN A 669 -20.83 -24.88 -19.88
CA ASN A 669 -20.97 -25.31 -21.28
C ASN A 669 -19.82 -26.19 -21.77
N GLN A 670 -18.59 -25.92 -21.34
CA GLN A 670 -17.45 -26.80 -21.64
C GLN A 670 -17.59 -28.16 -20.94
N LEU A 671 -18.03 -28.19 -19.69
CA LEU A 671 -18.28 -29.41 -18.95
C LEU A 671 -19.41 -30.25 -19.62
N HIS A 672 -20.50 -29.62 -20.04
CA HIS A 672 -21.59 -30.30 -20.72
C HIS A 672 -21.20 -30.93 -22.06
N GLN A 673 -20.10 -30.57 -22.70
CA GLN A 673 -19.56 -31.27 -23.85
C GLN A 673 -19.13 -32.72 -23.54
N PHE A 674 -18.91 -33.02 -22.23
CA PHE A 674 -18.46 -34.33 -21.71
C PHE A 674 -19.54 -34.96 -20.81
N ASP A 675 -20.81 -34.71 -21.11
CA ASP A 675 -21.95 -35.18 -20.30
C ASP A 675 -22.00 -36.70 -20.16
N GLU A 676 -21.56 -37.47 -21.16
CA GLU A 676 -21.52 -38.91 -21.07
C GLU A 676 -20.59 -39.39 -19.96
N GLU A 677 -19.37 -38.89 -19.90
CA GLU A 677 -18.35 -39.26 -18.93
C GLU A 677 -18.70 -38.72 -17.55
N LEU A 678 -19.13 -37.44 -17.47
CA LEU A 678 -19.47 -36.76 -16.22
C LEU A 678 -20.72 -37.39 -15.56
N LYS A 679 -21.76 -37.75 -16.33
CA LYS A 679 -22.91 -38.46 -15.84
C LYS A 679 -22.56 -39.87 -15.36
N ALA A 680 -21.63 -40.56 -16.05
CA ALA A 680 -21.12 -41.84 -15.61
C ALA A 680 -20.42 -41.78 -14.24
N ILE A 681 -19.59 -40.72 -14.04
CA ILE A 681 -18.95 -40.43 -12.75
C ILE A 681 -20.02 -40.13 -11.70
N PHE A 682 -20.90 -39.15 -11.99
CA PHE A 682 -21.97 -38.72 -11.08
C PHE A 682 -22.83 -39.88 -10.61
N ASN A 683 -23.29 -40.77 -11.51
CA ASN A 683 -24.12 -41.92 -11.18
C ASN A 683 -23.41 -42.91 -10.24
N LYS A 684 -22.09 -42.99 -10.27
CA LYS A 684 -21.33 -43.85 -9.35
C LYS A 684 -21.15 -43.25 -7.96
N ILE A 685 -21.11 -41.93 -7.84
CA ILE A 685 -20.91 -41.23 -6.58
C ILE A 685 -22.20 -40.84 -5.86
N ILE A 686 -23.34 -41.21 -6.40
CA ILE A 686 -24.65 -40.98 -5.77
C ILE A 686 -25.29 -42.30 -5.28
N VAL A 687 -26.20 -42.15 -4.35
CA VAL A 687 -27.10 -43.22 -3.89
C VAL A 687 -28.55 -42.73 -3.96
N GLN A 688 -29.44 -43.58 -4.41
CA GLN A 688 -30.87 -43.27 -4.45
C GLN A 688 -31.58 -43.79 -3.19
N LYS A 689 -32.28 -42.88 -2.49
CA LYS A 689 -33.13 -43.22 -1.33
C LYS A 689 -34.46 -42.46 -1.47
N ASN A 690 -35.54 -43.18 -1.23
CA ASN A 690 -36.91 -42.59 -1.30
C ASN A 690 -37.17 -41.77 -2.58
N ASN A 691 -36.74 -42.28 -3.74
CA ASN A 691 -36.84 -41.60 -5.05
C ASN A 691 -36.07 -40.27 -5.16
N LYS A 692 -35.12 -39.98 -4.28
CA LYS A 692 -34.22 -38.81 -4.33
C LYS A 692 -32.78 -39.27 -4.38
N ASN A 693 -31.94 -38.51 -5.09
CA ASN A 693 -30.53 -38.78 -5.20
C ASN A 693 -29.73 -38.01 -4.11
N TYR A 694 -28.75 -38.68 -3.54
CA TYR A 694 -27.87 -38.18 -2.50
C TYR A 694 -26.44 -38.55 -2.83
N PHE A 695 -25.47 -37.73 -2.43
CA PHE A 695 -24.05 -38.08 -2.54
C PHE A 695 -23.76 -39.28 -1.63
N ASN A 696 -23.01 -40.23 -2.15
CA ASN A 696 -22.58 -41.40 -1.44
C ASN A 696 -21.37 -41.06 -0.55
N GLU A 697 -21.55 -41.15 0.76
CA GLU A 697 -20.53 -40.87 1.77
C GLU A 697 -19.23 -41.68 1.64
N GLN A 698 -19.25 -42.76 0.84
CA GLN A 698 -18.07 -43.56 0.57
C GLN A 698 -17.08 -42.88 -0.38
N TYR A 699 -17.49 -41.79 -1.06
CA TYR A 699 -16.67 -41.05 -2.00
C TYR A 699 -16.44 -39.61 -1.52
N ASP A 700 -15.20 -39.15 -1.68
CA ASP A 700 -14.88 -37.77 -1.49
C ASP A 700 -15.25 -36.97 -2.75
N SER A 701 -16.44 -36.36 -2.75
CA SER A 701 -16.96 -35.58 -3.88
C SER A 701 -16.02 -34.44 -4.24
N TYR A 702 -15.41 -33.78 -3.27
CA TYR A 702 -14.51 -32.66 -3.48
C TYR A 702 -13.19 -33.04 -4.20
N LEU A 703 -12.59 -34.20 -3.79
CA LEU A 703 -11.41 -34.71 -4.49
C LEU A 703 -11.74 -35.10 -5.92
N ILE A 704 -12.92 -35.74 -6.15
CA ILE A 704 -13.38 -36.11 -7.48
C ILE A 704 -13.59 -34.86 -8.35
N GLU A 705 -14.25 -33.83 -7.84
CA GLU A 705 -14.43 -32.54 -8.50
C GLU A 705 -13.09 -31.86 -8.82
N SER A 706 -12.12 -31.94 -7.90
CA SER A 706 -10.76 -31.45 -8.13
C SER A 706 -10.05 -32.17 -9.30
N GLU A 707 -10.21 -33.50 -9.40
CA GLU A 707 -9.65 -34.27 -10.51
C GLU A 707 -10.37 -33.96 -11.83
N ILE A 708 -11.68 -33.72 -11.78
CA ILE A 708 -12.42 -33.26 -12.96
C ILE A 708 -11.86 -31.90 -13.41
N ARG A 709 -11.68 -30.95 -12.50
CA ARG A 709 -11.04 -29.65 -12.85
C ARG A 709 -9.64 -29.82 -13.43
N LYS A 710 -8.82 -30.71 -12.89
CA LYS A 710 -7.50 -31.03 -13.46
C LYS A 710 -7.56 -31.67 -14.85
N ALA A 711 -8.62 -32.38 -15.20
CA ALA A 711 -8.80 -32.97 -16.53
C ALA A 711 -8.96 -31.89 -17.60
N PHE A 712 -9.49 -30.73 -17.26
CA PHE A 712 -9.66 -29.57 -18.13
C PHE A 712 -8.53 -28.54 -18.02
N ASN A 713 -7.52 -28.75 -17.16
CA ASN A 713 -6.37 -27.89 -17.08
C ASN A 713 -5.57 -27.97 -18.38
N ILE A 714 -5.67 -26.91 -19.17
CA ILE A 714 -4.90 -26.70 -20.37
C ILE A 714 -3.43 -26.55 -19.97
N LYS A 715 -2.55 -27.46 -20.41
CA LYS A 715 -1.11 -27.21 -20.35
C LYS A 715 -0.79 -26.09 -21.30
N ARG A 716 -0.76 -24.87 -20.81
CA ARG A 716 -0.29 -23.73 -21.58
C ARG A 716 1.22 -23.85 -21.76
N GLN A 717 1.67 -24.22 -22.93
CA GLN A 717 3.06 -24.00 -23.31
C GLN A 717 3.21 -22.54 -23.73
N LEU A 718 3.90 -21.76 -22.91
CA LEU A 718 4.27 -20.40 -23.27
C LEU A 718 5.47 -20.47 -24.22
N THR A 719 5.29 -20.14 -25.47
CA THR A 719 6.37 -19.86 -26.42
C THR A 719 6.66 -18.35 -26.44
N THR A 720 7.90 -17.97 -26.69
CA THR A 720 8.28 -16.57 -26.76
C THR A 720 8.74 -16.22 -28.17
N GLU A 721 8.19 -15.15 -28.74
CA GLU A 721 8.70 -14.53 -29.97
C GLU A 721 9.58 -13.34 -29.60
N GLU A 722 10.72 -13.23 -30.27
CA GLU A 722 11.69 -12.16 -30.08
C GLU A 722 11.51 -11.10 -31.18
N GLU A 723 11.35 -9.85 -30.78
CA GLU A 723 11.33 -8.70 -31.67
C GLU A 723 12.27 -7.63 -31.17
N ILE A 724 13.19 -7.13 -32.01
CA ILE A 724 14.06 -6.02 -31.65
C ILE A 724 13.46 -4.73 -32.18
N ILE A 725 12.98 -3.90 -31.27
CA ILE A 725 12.27 -2.65 -31.57
C ILE A 725 13.16 -1.42 -31.35
N PRO A 726 13.06 -0.40 -32.22
CA PRO A 726 13.71 0.88 -32.00
C PRO A 726 13.02 1.64 -30.85
N GLN A 727 13.82 2.34 -30.05
CA GLN A 727 13.41 3.19 -28.95
C GLN A 727 14.16 4.52 -29.03
N GLU A 728 13.53 5.58 -28.59
CA GLU A 728 14.13 6.89 -28.36
C GLU A 728 13.85 7.29 -26.91
N ALA A 729 14.83 7.79 -26.20
CA ALA A 729 14.69 8.22 -24.82
C ALA A 729 15.37 9.58 -24.58
N ASN A 730 14.73 10.44 -23.80
CA ASN A 730 15.38 11.61 -23.21
C ASN A 730 16.22 11.13 -22.00
N LEU A 731 17.42 11.71 -21.83
CA LEU A 731 18.30 11.27 -20.75
C LEU A 731 17.75 11.66 -19.37
N LEU A 732 17.06 12.79 -19.26
CA LEU A 732 16.37 13.20 -18.03
C LEU A 732 15.08 13.95 -18.37
N ILE A 733 14.01 13.73 -17.57
CA ILE A 733 12.73 14.43 -17.76
C ILE A 733 12.63 15.55 -16.74
N ILE A 734 12.98 16.77 -17.16
CA ILE A 734 13.12 17.95 -16.28
C ILE A 734 11.78 18.48 -15.80
N ASP A 735 10.72 18.40 -16.59
CA ASP A 735 9.36 18.81 -16.24
C ASP A 735 8.78 18.04 -15.06
N LYS A 736 9.42 16.94 -14.67
CA LYS A 736 9.04 16.10 -13.53
C LYS A 736 9.89 16.31 -12.28
N LEU A 737 10.84 17.25 -12.33
CA LEU A 737 11.69 17.53 -11.17
C LEU A 737 10.88 18.16 -10.04
N LYS A 738 11.00 17.57 -8.85
CA LYS A 738 10.36 18.08 -7.63
C LYS A 738 11.38 18.82 -6.78
N PRO A 739 10.98 19.84 -6.00
CA PRO A 739 11.83 20.43 -4.98
C PRO A 739 12.35 19.36 -4.02
N ILE A 740 13.60 19.51 -3.57
CA ILE A 740 14.24 18.60 -2.61
C ILE A 740 14.32 19.30 -1.26
N ALA A 741 13.79 18.64 -0.22
CA ALA A 741 13.68 19.21 1.12
C ALA A 741 14.95 19.04 1.98
N ASN A 742 15.82 18.06 1.67
CA ASN A 742 16.98 17.75 2.50
C ASN A 742 18.29 18.04 1.77
N HIS A 743 19.02 19.07 2.25
CA HIS A 743 20.25 19.56 1.64
C HIS A 743 21.51 18.76 1.96
N LYS A 744 21.49 17.89 2.96
CA LYS A 744 22.71 17.28 3.49
C LYS A 744 23.32 16.22 2.59
N ASP A 745 22.49 15.57 1.78
CA ASP A 745 22.86 14.41 0.97
C ASP A 745 22.69 14.69 -0.54
N LEU A 746 22.77 15.95 -0.94
CA LEU A 746 22.61 16.35 -2.33
C LEU A 746 23.94 16.51 -3.05
N PHE A 747 23.96 16.10 -4.31
CA PHE A 747 25.02 16.37 -5.23
C PHE A 747 24.50 17.15 -6.46
N PRO A 748 25.15 18.23 -6.87
CA PRO A 748 26.21 18.95 -6.17
C PRO A 748 25.71 19.56 -4.84
N SER A 749 26.66 19.84 -3.92
CA SER A 749 26.33 20.51 -2.66
C SER A 749 25.75 21.91 -2.89
N GLU A 750 25.03 22.44 -1.88
CA GLU A 750 24.46 23.80 -1.96
C GLU A 750 25.48 24.86 -2.31
N GLU A 751 26.71 24.77 -1.77
CA GLU A 751 27.77 25.70 -2.09
C GLU A 751 28.20 25.63 -3.55
N VAL A 752 28.37 24.41 -4.09
CA VAL A 752 28.72 24.22 -5.51
C VAL A 752 27.56 24.67 -6.40
N THR A 753 26.30 24.40 -6.03
CA THR A 753 25.13 24.89 -6.78
C THR A 753 25.11 26.42 -6.84
N LYS A 754 25.34 27.11 -5.72
CA LYS A 754 25.44 28.57 -5.68
C LYS A 754 26.56 29.08 -6.58
N GLN A 755 27.76 28.49 -6.54
CA GLN A 755 28.87 28.84 -7.39
C GLN A 755 28.55 28.65 -8.89
N ILE A 756 27.87 27.58 -9.25
CA ILE A 756 27.42 27.35 -10.63
C ILE A 756 26.46 28.42 -11.09
N LEU A 757 25.47 28.81 -10.24
CA LEU A 757 24.49 29.86 -10.54
C LEU A 757 25.15 31.25 -10.64
N GLU A 758 26.09 31.55 -9.76
CA GLU A 758 26.87 32.79 -9.80
C GLU A 758 27.72 32.88 -11.07
N PHE A 759 28.34 31.77 -11.46
CA PHE A 759 29.11 31.67 -12.68
C PHE A 759 28.26 31.89 -13.94
N ASP A 760 27.00 31.40 -13.93
CA ASP A 760 26.05 31.63 -15.04
C ASP A 760 25.64 33.13 -15.17
N LYS A 761 25.50 33.79 -14.04
CA LYS A 761 25.21 35.22 -14.04
C LYS A 761 26.41 36.07 -14.46
N ASN A 762 27.60 35.64 -14.08
CA ASN A 762 28.89 36.34 -14.35
C ASN A 762 29.93 35.30 -14.79
N PRO A 763 29.94 34.88 -16.07
CA PRO A 763 30.82 33.81 -16.52
C PRO A 763 32.30 34.26 -16.38
N LEU A 764 32.95 33.67 -15.37
CA LEU A 764 34.38 33.68 -15.23
C LEU A 764 34.96 32.70 -16.24
N THR A 765 35.64 33.19 -17.25
CA THR A 765 36.41 32.28 -18.10
C THR A 765 37.57 31.67 -17.30
N VAL A 766 38.05 30.48 -17.70
CA VAL A 766 39.26 29.88 -17.10
C VAL A 766 40.42 30.85 -17.12
N GLU A 767 40.51 31.67 -18.16
CA GLU A 767 41.52 32.73 -18.31
C GLU A 767 41.36 33.83 -17.25
N SER A 768 40.13 34.29 -17.00
CA SER A 768 39.90 35.32 -15.98
C SER A 768 40.16 34.78 -14.56
N PHE A 769 39.83 33.53 -14.29
CA PHE A 769 40.18 32.88 -13.03
C PHE A 769 41.67 32.76 -12.84
N ASN A 770 42.40 32.28 -13.86
CA ASN A 770 43.86 32.16 -13.82
C ASN A 770 44.52 33.50 -13.65
N LYS A 771 44.00 34.56 -14.30
CA LYS A 771 44.48 35.93 -14.15
C LYS A 771 44.30 36.44 -12.71
N GLN A 772 43.13 36.29 -12.13
CA GLN A 772 42.84 36.64 -10.72
C GLN A 772 43.76 35.89 -9.75
N LYS A 773 43.97 34.59 -10.02
CA LYS A 773 44.88 33.75 -9.23
C LYS A 773 46.31 34.24 -9.29
N GLN A 774 46.79 34.59 -10.47
CA GLN A 774 48.16 35.19 -10.66
C GLN A 774 48.29 36.53 -9.95
N GLU A 775 47.29 37.41 -10.05
CA GLU A 775 47.26 38.69 -9.36
C GLU A 775 47.28 38.52 -7.83
N LYS A 776 46.55 37.50 -7.29
CA LYS A 776 46.56 37.18 -5.87
C LYS A 776 47.90 36.63 -5.39
N ILE A 777 48.54 35.77 -6.20
CA ILE A 777 49.89 35.26 -5.92
C ILE A 777 50.90 36.37 -5.94
N LEU A 778 50.82 37.28 -6.90
CA LEU A 778 51.73 38.42 -7.00
C LEU A 778 51.61 39.33 -5.76
N LYS A 779 50.38 39.60 -5.32
CA LYS A 779 50.11 40.40 -4.12
C LYS A 779 50.67 39.73 -2.86
N LEU A 780 50.44 38.41 -2.68
CA LEU A 780 50.95 37.63 -1.55
C LEU A 780 52.49 37.56 -1.56
N THR A 781 53.11 37.52 -2.75
CA THR A 781 54.56 37.60 -2.92
C THR A 781 55.08 38.97 -2.45
N GLN A 782 54.42 40.07 -2.81
CA GLN A 782 54.78 41.43 -2.36
C GLN A 782 54.60 41.61 -0.85
N GLU A 783 53.60 40.89 -0.26
CA GLU A 783 53.38 40.94 1.19
C GLU A 783 54.26 39.96 1.98
N GLY A 784 55.10 39.17 1.33
CA GLY A 784 56.03 38.19 1.96
C GLY A 784 55.28 36.95 2.57
N LYS A 785 54.04 36.69 2.18
CA LYS A 785 53.24 35.58 2.71
C LYS A 785 53.40 34.29 1.91
N PHE A 786 54.56 33.71 1.94
CA PHE A 786 54.91 32.55 1.11
C PHE A 786 54.12 31.30 1.41
N ASP A 787 53.69 31.09 2.67
CA ASP A 787 52.87 29.92 3.07
C ASP A 787 51.47 29.97 2.44
N GLU A 788 50.92 31.15 2.22
CA GLU A 788 49.63 31.33 1.59
C GLU A 788 49.70 31.17 0.07
N ILE A 789 50.86 31.42 -0.55
CA ILE A 789 51.07 31.26 -1.99
C ILE A 789 50.84 29.82 -2.44
N ALA A 790 51.36 28.83 -1.69
CA ALA A 790 51.20 27.43 -2.02
C ALA A 790 49.70 27.03 -2.02
N LYS A 791 48.93 27.57 -1.08
CA LYS A 791 47.48 27.36 -0.99
C LYS A 791 46.74 27.95 -2.19
N VAL A 792 47.04 29.21 -2.52
CA VAL A 792 46.42 29.87 -3.68
C VAL A 792 46.84 29.23 -5.00
N ALA A 793 48.10 28.81 -5.09
CA ALA A 793 48.60 28.11 -6.27
C ALA A 793 47.92 26.77 -6.53
N SER A 794 47.45 26.09 -5.48
CA SER A 794 46.67 24.84 -5.58
C SER A 794 45.17 25.05 -5.85
N GLU A 795 44.64 26.29 -5.77
CA GLU A 795 43.22 26.55 -6.08
C GLU A 795 42.94 26.21 -7.55
N THR A 796 41.94 25.40 -7.77
CA THR A 796 41.42 25.03 -9.10
C THR A 796 39.94 25.38 -9.19
N ILE A 797 39.46 25.69 -10.37
CA ILE A 797 38.02 25.82 -10.61
C ILE A 797 37.38 24.47 -10.36
N ASN A 798 36.21 24.44 -9.67
CA ASN A 798 35.46 23.19 -9.49
C ASN A 798 35.15 22.62 -10.87
N PRO A 799 35.43 21.34 -11.13
CA PRO A 799 35.19 20.71 -12.42
C PRO A 799 33.75 20.80 -12.91
N LEU A 800 32.75 20.82 -12.01
CA LEU A 800 31.36 21.05 -12.36
C LEU A 800 31.10 22.44 -12.93
N ILE A 801 31.82 23.46 -12.46
CA ILE A 801 31.71 24.83 -12.97
C ILE A 801 32.39 24.93 -14.33
N GLU A 802 33.59 24.39 -14.46
CA GLU A 802 34.37 24.39 -15.71
C GLU A 802 33.72 23.59 -16.83
N GLN A 803 33.12 22.43 -16.50
CA GLN A 803 32.54 21.48 -17.46
C GLN A 803 31.01 21.54 -17.48
N LYS A 804 30.41 22.63 -17.04
CA LYS A 804 28.97 22.79 -16.89
C LYS A 804 28.17 22.53 -18.18
N ASP A 805 28.78 22.85 -19.34
CA ASP A 805 28.16 22.62 -20.68
C ASP A 805 28.26 21.17 -21.13
N LYS A 806 29.08 20.36 -20.43
CA LYS A 806 29.35 18.95 -20.74
C LYS A 806 28.79 18.00 -19.68
N SER A 807 28.06 18.55 -18.71
CA SER A 807 27.51 17.79 -17.62
C SER A 807 26.12 18.28 -17.29
N PHE A 808 25.21 17.34 -17.06
CA PHE A 808 23.85 17.59 -16.64
C PHE A 808 23.69 17.85 -15.14
N HIS A 809 24.78 17.76 -14.36
CA HIS A 809 24.80 17.84 -12.90
C HIS A 809 24.73 19.24 -12.33
N LEU A 810 23.91 20.07 -12.92
CA LEU A 810 23.58 21.40 -12.39
C LEU A 810 22.34 21.34 -11.51
N LEU A 811 21.60 20.23 -11.61
CA LEU A 811 20.39 20.00 -10.85
C LEU A 811 20.77 19.17 -9.63
N PRO A 812 20.54 19.69 -8.42
CA PRO A 812 20.75 18.91 -7.22
C PRO A 812 19.97 17.61 -7.27
N TYR A 813 20.58 16.50 -6.97
CA TYR A 813 19.95 15.19 -6.89
C TYR A 813 20.43 14.44 -5.65
N ASN A 814 19.63 13.51 -5.17
CA ASN A 814 20.04 12.62 -4.08
C ASN A 814 20.97 11.55 -4.66
N PHE A 815 22.21 11.51 -4.21
CA PHE A 815 23.12 10.41 -4.58
C PHE A 815 22.87 9.19 -3.66
N ASP A 816 22.88 8.01 -4.27
CA ASP A 816 22.67 6.76 -3.53
C ASP A 816 23.93 6.30 -2.79
N SER A 817 25.10 6.73 -3.22
CA SER A 817 26.38 6.40 -2.61
C SER A 817 27.44 7.50 -2.77
N GLY A 818 28.39 7.58 -1.83
CA GLY A 818 29.56 8.47 -1.94
C GLY A 818 30.41 8.19 -3.19
N LEU A 819 30.38 6.94 -3.70
CA LEU A 819 31.07 6.51 -4.92
C LEU A 819 30.56 7.25 -6.15
N GLU A 820 29.26 7.49 -6.28
CA GLU A 820 28.67 8.25 -7.39
C GLU A 820 29.19 9.70 -7.45
N SER A 821 29.17 10.37 -6.31
CA SER A 821 29.64 11.77 -6.21
C SER A 821 31.13 11.87 -6.53
N GLU A 822 31.94 10.97 -5.98
CA GLU A 822 33.40 10.95 -6.18
C GLU A 822 33.73 10.58 -7.62
N PHE A 823 33.05 9.61 -8.21
CA PHE A 823 33.18 9.22 -9.60
C PHE A 823 33.00 10.41 -10.54
N LEU A 824 31.89 11.16 -10.41
CA LEU A 824 31.62 12.30 -11.28
C LEU A 824 32.71 13.37 -11.20
N ASN A 825 33.14 13.72 -9.97
CA ASN A 825 34.20 14.70 -9.77
C ASN A 825 35.52 14.27 -10.44
N GLN A 826 35.82 12.98 -10.45
CA GLN A 826 37.04 12.45 -11.09
C GLN A 826 36.97 12.43 -12.61
N ILE A 827 35.79 12.04 -13.17
CA ILE A 827 35.61 11.98 -14.62
C ILE A 827 35.78 13.34 -15.29
N LEU A 828 35.18 14.36 -14.73
CA LEU A 828 35.27 15.73 -15.26
C LEU A 828 36.72 16.28 -15.29
N ASN A 829 37.60 15.73 -14.47
CA ASN A 829 39.01 16.09 -14.43
C ASN A 829 39.90 15.27 -15.38
N LEU A 830 39.37 14.26 -16.06
CA LEU A 830 40.16 13.44 -16.98
C LEU A 830 40.53 14.24 -18.25
N LYS A 831 41.80 14.20 -18.60
CA LYS A 831 42.29 14.84 -19.82
C LYS A 831 41.58 14.28 -21.05
N ASP A 832 41.46 12.95 -21.15
CA ASP A 832 40.87 12.29 -22.30
C ASP A 832 39.37 12.57 -22.42
N PHE A 833 38.70 12.91 -21.32
CA PHE A 833 37.29 13.36 -21.33
C PHE A 833 37.14 14.72 -22.04
N LYS A 834 38.06 15.66 -21.71
CA LYS A 834 38.12 17.00 -22.33
C LYS A 834 38.57 16.91 -23.78
N ASP A 835 39.63 16.18 -24.06
CA ASP A 835 40.22 16.06 -25.42
C ASP A 835 39.26 15.42 -26.44
N ASN A 836 38.41 14.49 -25.99
CA ASN A 836 37.39 13.85 -26.84
C ASN A 836 36.03 14.60 -26.88
N GLN A 837 35.92 15.74 -26.21
CA GLN A 837 34.68 16.58 -26.11
C GLN A 837 33.48 15.74 -25.62
N LEU A 838 33.69 14.93 -24.60
CA LEU A 838 32.66 14.08 -24.04
C LEU A 838 31.72 14.86 -23.11
N GLU A 839 30.53 14.32 -22.96
CA GLU A 839 29.50 14.81 -22.03
C GLU A 839 29.13 13.68 -21.09
N ILE A 840 28.78 13.98 -19.81
CA ILE A 840 28.32 13.00 -18.83
C ILE A 840 26.95 13.36 -18.31
N TYR A 841 26.06 12.37 -18.27
CA TYR A 841 24.68 12.54 -17.80
C TYR A 841 24.38 11.54 -16.69
N PHE A 842 23.78 12.00 -15.60
CA PHE A 842 23.22 11.16 -14.56
C PHE A 842 21.90 10.56 -15.04
N ASN A 843 21.70 9.27 -14.85
CA ASN A 843 20.50 8.54 -15.27
C ASN A 843 19.87 7.71 -14.12
N GLY A 844 20.47 7.73 -12.93
CA GLY A 844 20.12 6.87 -11.81
C GLY A 844 18.84 7.28 -11.05
N GLU A 845 18.30 8.47 -11.24
CA GLU A 845 17.16 8.94 -10.48
C GLU A 845 15.88 8.25 -10.95
N ARG A 846 15.29 7.42 -10.07
CA ARG A 846 14.13 6.59 -10.39
C ARG A 846 12.92 7.43 -10.81
N GLY A 847 12.36 7.10 -11.97
CA GLY A 847 11.14 7.71 -12.51
C GLY A 847 11.37 9.02 -13.26
N LEU A 848 12.60 9.53 -13.31
CA LEU A 848 12.99 10.71 -14.10
C LEU A 848 13.76 10.35 -15.37
N SER A 849 14.34 9.16 -15.45
CA SER A 849 15.10 8.68 -16.59
C SER A 849 14.22 7.86 -17.54
N GLU A 850 14.27 8.18 -18.84
CA GLU A 850 13.59 7.41 -19.89
C GLU A 850 14.51 6.35 -20.51
N PHE A 851 15.83 6.53 -20.42
CA PHE A 851 16.76 5.51 -20.88
C PHE A 851 16.78 4.33 -19.89
N VAL A 852 15.93 3.36 -20.18
CA VAL A 852 15.71 2.16 -19.36
C VAL A 852 15.76 0.93 -20.23
N ILE A 853 16.59 -0.04 -19.87
CA ILE A 853 16.76 -1.29 -20.60
C ILE A 853 15.87 -2.37 -19.96
N ASN A 854 14.95 -2.95 -20.74
CA ASN A 854 14.17 -4.11 -20.29
C ASN A 854 15.04 -5.36 -20.37
N CYS A 855 15.29 -5.99 -19.23
CA CYS A 855 16.17 -7.13 -19.12
C CYS A 855 15.38 -8.44 -19.02
N PHE A 856 15.91 -9.46 -19.71
CA PHE A 856 15.34 -10.80 -19.78
C PHE A 856 16.44 -11.83 -19.52
N ALA A 857 16.06 -13.00 -19.01
CA ALA A 857 16.94 -14.15 -18.88
C ALA A 857 16.38 -15.30 -19.74
N LYS A 858 17.23 -15.89 -20.57
CA LYS A 858 16.85 -17.01 -21.44
C LYS A 858 17.03 -18.34 -20.69
N THR A 859 15.97 -19.15 -20.66
CA THR A 859 16.00 -20.50 -20.10
C THR A 859 15.49 -21.45 -21.18
N GLY A 860 16.40 -22.19 -21.82
CA GLY A 860 16.09 -22.94 -23.03
C GLY A 860 15.65 -22.02 -24.18
N ASN A 861 14.47 -22.26 -24.74
CA ASN A 861 13.89 -21.42 -25.80
C ASN A 861 12.95 -20.33 -25.27
N ARG A 862 12.89 -20.11 -23.96
CA ARG A 862 11.95 -19.18 -23.33
C ARG A 862 12.69 -18.01 -22.68
N TRP A 863 12.22 -16.79 -22.93
CA TRP A 863 12.63 -15.59 -22.24
C TRP A 863 11.77 -15.33 -20.98
N ASN A 864 12.40 -15.08 -19.87
CA ASN A 864 11.76 -14.68 -18.63
C ASN A 864 12.17 -13.23 -18.31
N LYS A 865 11.20 -12.37 -18.01
CA LYS A 865 11.50 -10.97 -17.65
C LYS A 865 12.21 -10.92 -16.30
N VAL A 866 13.37 -10.32 -16.26
CA VAL A 866 14.16 -10.08 -15.03
C VAL A 866 13.78 -8.74 -14.40
N GLY A 867 13.48 -7.74 -15.23
CA GLY A 867 13.10 -6.41 -14.76
C GLY A 867 13.62 -5.31 -15.67
N LYS A 868 13.55 -4.07 -15.16
CA LYS A 868 14.12 -2.90 -15.82
C LYS A 868 15.51 -2.61 -15.23
N TYR A 869 16.42 -2.19 -16.07
CA TYR A 869 17.75 -1.74 -15.69
C TYR A 869 17.87 -0.26 -16.04
N THR A 870 18.18 0.56 -15.05
CA THR A 870 18.47 1.98 -15.15
C THR A 870 19.91 2.15 -14.69
N THR A 871 20.80 2.62 -15.57
CA THR A 871 22.20 2.85 -15.27
C THR A 871 22.39 4.15 -14.50
N ASP A 872 23.48 4.28 -13.74
CA ASP A 872 23.77 5.47 -12.96
C ASP A 872 24.21 6.64 -13.85
N PHE A 873 25.13 6.38 -14.80
CA PHE A 873 25.67 7.42 -15.66
C PHE A 873 25.76 6.99 -17.14
N LEU A 874 25.74 7.99 -18.01
CA LEU A 874 26.02 7.86 -19.44
C LEU A 874 27.08 8.88 -19.83
N ILE A 875 28.22 8.43 -20.39
CA ILE A 875 29.18 9.30 -21.08
C ILE A 875 28.90 9.21 -22.56
N ILE A 876 28.69 10.35 -23.21
CA ILE A 876 28.30 10.40 -24.62
C ILE A 876 29.29 11.20 -25.46
N LYS A 877 29.36 10.85 -26.75
CA LYS A 877 30.03 11.61 -27.81
C LYS A 877 29.02 11.93 -28.89
N ARG A 878 28.93 13.20 -29.30
CA ARG A 878 28.09 13.63 -30.42
C ARG A 878 28.87 13.57 -31.73
N ASN A 879 28.13 13.39 -32.83
CA ASN A 879 28.66 13.54 -34.17
C ASN A 879 28.57 15.00 -34.64
N GLN A 880 29.08 15.27 -35.88
CA GLN A 880 29.00 16.60 -36.47
C GLN A 880 27.58 17.14 -36.71
N LYS A 881 26.55 16.31 -36.61
CA LYS A 881 25.13 16.69 -36.73
C LYS A 881 24.45 16.79 -35.35
N ASP A 882 25.23 16.89 -34.31
CA ASP A 882 24.79 17.02 -32.92
C ASP A 882 23.97 15.84 -32.36
N LYS A 883 24.00 14.70 -33.04
CA LYS A 883 23.35 13.46 -32.56
C LYS A 883 24.33 12.60 -31.78
N ILE A 884 23.83 11.88 -30.77
CA ILE A 884 24.63 10.93 -30.01
C ILE A 884 25.15 9.83 -30.93
N HIS A 885 26.46 9.81 -31.10
CA HIS A 885 27.16 8.81 -31.91
C HIS A 885 27.55 7.59 -31.08
N LYS A 886 28.17 7.82 -29.94
CA LYS A 886 28.58 6.75 -29.00
C LYS A 886 28.16 7.09 -27.59
N ALA A 887 27.82 6.06 -26.79
CA ALA A 887 27.44 6.19 -25.42
C ALA A 887 28.03 5.06 -24.57
N LEU A 888 28.80 5.41 -23.54
CA LEU A 888 29.34 4.49 -22.55
C LEU A 888 28.40 4.46 -21.34
N ILE A 889 27.84 3.29 -21.08
CA ILE A 889 26.95 3.04 -19.96
C ILE A 889 27.81 2.73 -18.73
N ILE A 890 27.58 3.42 -17.63
CA ILE A 890 28.36 3.23 -16.40
C ILE A 890 27.43 2.91 -15.24
N GLU A 891 27.78 1.89 -14.53
CA GLU A 891 27.13 1.47 -13.28
C GLU A 891 28.16 1.51 -12.14
N THR A 892 27.82 2.20 -11.06
CA THR A 892 28.61 2.26 -9.84
C THR A 892 27.88 1.51 -8.72
N LYS A 893 28.50 0.51 -8.13
CA LYS A 893 27.84 -0.33 -7.12
C LYS A 893 28.68 -0.47 -5.87
N GLY A 894 28.05 -0.22 -4.71
CA GLY A 894 28.65 -0.58 -3.44
C GLY A 894 28.79 -2.09 -3.30
N SER A 895 29.89 -2.54 -2.70
CA SER A 895 30.24 -3.97 -2.50
C SER A 895 29.09 -4.80 -1.86
N ALA A 896 28.27 -4.18 -1.03
CA ALA A 896 27.14 -4.84 -0.38
C ALA A 896 26.00 -5.27 -1.35
N TYR A 897 25.96 -4.75 -2.57
CA TYR A 897 24.92 -5.02 -3.57
C TYR A 897 25.43 -5.72 -4.82
N ALA A 898 26.74 -5.99 -4.89
CA ALA A 898 27.38 -6.63 -6.05
C ALA A 898 26.89 -8.07 -6.27
N ASP A 899 26.54 -8.77 -5.20
CA ASP A 899 26.08 -10.18 -5.20
C ASP A 899 24.55 -10.34 -5.37
N ASP A 900 23.79 -9.26 -5.63
CA ASP A 900 22.36 -9.40 -5.91
C ASP A 900 22.14 -10.18 -7.21
N ILE A 901 21.51 -11.35 -7.08
CA ILE A 901 21.21 -12.26 -8.20
C ILE A 901 20.45 -11.56 -9.33
N ASN A 902 19.54 -10.66 -9.01
CA ASN A 902 18.76 -9.92 -10.01
C ASN A 902 19.60 -8.84 -10.70
N PHE A 903 20.54 -8.23 -9.98
CA PHE A 903 21.48 -7.30 -10.56
C PHE A 903 22.42 -8.03 -11.52
N ILE A 904 23.01 -9.16 -11.11
CA ILE A 904 23.88 -10.00 -11.96
C ILE A 904 23.16 -10.42 -13.26
N LYS A 905 21.89 -10.84 -13.18
CA LYS A 905 21.11 -11.20 -14.36
C LYS A 905 20.89 -10.00 -15.29
N ARG A 906 20.63 -8.82 -14.76
CA ARG A 906 20.45 -7.59 -15.56
C ARG A 906 21.74 -7.15 -16.19
N LYS A 907 22.86 -7.15 -15.46
CA LYS A 907 24.20 -6.87 -15.96
C LYS A 907 24.54 -7.80 -17.13
N ASN A 908 24.39 -9.12 -16.94
CA ASN A 908 24.65 -10.12 -17.99
C ASN A 908 23.80 -9.87 -19.24
N PHE A 909 22.53 -9.49 -19.07
CA PHE A 909 21.68 -9.17 -20.22
C PHE A 909 22.20 -7.95 -20.99
N VAL A 910 22.62 -6.90 -20.30
CA VAL A 910 23.17 -5.70 -20.92
C VAL A 910 24.44 -6.05 -21.72
N GLU A 911 25.39 -6.73 -21.08
CA GLU A 911 26.68 -7.09 -21.69
C GLU A 911 26.57 -8.05 -22.87
N THR A 912 25.67 -9.04 -22.79
CA THR A 912 25.59 -10.12 -23.79
C THR A 912 24.55 -9.89 -24.88
N TYR A 913 23.43 -9.25 -24.60
CA TYR A 913 22.31 -9.09 -25.54
C TYR A 913 22.12 -7.65 -25.98
N PHE A 914 22.03 -6.70 -25.03
CA PHE A 914 21.75 -5.31 -25.38
C PHE A 914 22.86 -4.69 -26.24
N LEU A 915 24.11 -4.83 -25.85
CA LEU A 915 25.25 -4.30 -26.62
C LEU A 915 25.32 -4.91 -28.02
N LYS A 916 25.20 -6.23 -28.09
CA LYS A 916 25.28 -6.98 -29.34
C LYS A 916 24.16 -6.60 -30.32
N HIS A 917 22.91 -6.56 -29.87
CA HIS A 917 21.78 -6.20 -30.72
C HIS A 917 21.88 -4.77 -31.25
N ASN A 918 22.33 -3.84 -30.39
CA ASN A 918 22.52 -2.48 -30.84
C ASN A 918 23.68 -2.36 -31.85
N GLU A 919 24.79 -3.06 -31.65
CA GLU A 919 25.89 -3.10 -32.63
C GLU A 919 25.45 -3.65 -33.98
N GLU A 920 24.69 -4.75 -34.00
CA GLU A 920 24.13 -5.35 -35.20
C GLU A 920 23.17 -4.38 -35.93
N LYS A 921 22.31 -3.66 -35.18
CA LYS A 921 21.31 -2.76 -35.76
C LYS A 921 21.88 -1.44 -36.26
N PHE A 922 22.84 -0.86 -35.55
CA PHE A 922 23.50 0.38 -35.97
C PHE A 922 24.63 0.14 -36.97
N GLY A 923 25.16 -1.08 -37.06
CA GLY A 923 26.30 -1.42 -37.90
C GLY A 923 27.65 -0.95 -37.34
N TYR A 924 27.66 -0.43 -36.13
CA TYR A 924 28.88 -0.04 -35.40
C TYR A 924 28.62 -0.11 -33.89
N LYS A 925 29.69 -0.16 -33.09
CA LYS A 925 29.61 -0.22 -31.62
C LYS A 925 29.17 1.14 -31.06
N LYS A 926 27.84 1.38 -30.97
CA LYS A 926 27.27 2.62 -30.43
C LYS A 926 27.30 2.65 -28.92
N PHE A 927 27.12 1.50 -28.27
CA PHE A 927 27.10 1.37 -26.81
C PHE A 927 28.24 0.50 -26.31
N ASP A 928 28.79 0.87 -25.15
CA ASP A 928 29.66 0.02 -24.35
C ASP A 928 29.24 0.09 -22.90
N PHE A 929 29.71 -0.83 -22.06
CA PHE A 929 29.30 -0.95 -20.67
C PHE A 929 30.54 -1.05 -19.77
N LEU A 930 30.50 -0.30 -18.67
CA LEU A 930 31.53 -0.30 -17.64
C LEU A 930 30.91 -0.43 -16.26
N TYR A 931 31.32 -1.41 -15.50
CA TYR A 931 30.91 -1.67 -14.13
C TYR A 931 32.03 -1.34 -13.17
N LEU A 932 31.74 -0.53 -12.16
CA LEU A 932 32.69 -0.10 -11.13
C LEU A 932 32.19 -0.49 -9.74
N GLU A 933 33.10 -1.07 -8.95
CA GLU A 933 32.81 -1.46 -7.57
C GLU A 933 33.56 -0.59 -6.55
N ASP A 934 32.92 -0.39 -5.40
CA ASP A 934 33.46 0.36 -4.28
C ASP A 934 34.68 -0.36 -3.61
N SER A 935 34.84 -1.65 -3.87
CA SER A 935 35.96 -2.46 -3.36
C SER A 935 37.28 -2.18 -4.07
N ALA A 936 37.24 -1.61 -5.29
CA ALA A 936 38.43 -1.24 -6.00
C ALA A 936 39.00 0.06 -5.45
N LYS A 937 40.31 0.18 -5.33
CA LYS A 937 40.92 1.46 -4.97
C LYS A 937 40.51 2.50 -6.01
N MET A 938 40.15 3.68 -5.57
CA MET A 938 39.64 4.77 -6.43
C MET A 938 40.60 5.11 -7.59
N LEU A 939 41.90 4.97 -7.41
CA LEU A 939 42.93 5.11 -8.46
C LEU A 939 42.76 4.06 -9.57
N ASP A 940 42.36 2.83 -9.22
CA ASP A 940 42.17 1.74 -10.17
C ASP A 940 40.92 2.00 -11.02
N ASN A 941 39.85 2.44 -10.42
CA ASN A 941 38.61 2.84 -11.11
C ASN A 941 38.88 3.98 -12.11
N LYS A 942 39.65 5.00 -11.71
CA LYS A 942 40.05 6.11 -12.59
C LYS A 942 40.86 5.63 -13.80
N ALA A 943 41.82 4.75 -13.60
CA ALA A 943 42.63 4.16 -14.66
C ALA A 943 41.79 3.35 -15.64
N GLU A 944 40.86 2.53 -15.12
CA GLU A 944 39.96 1.70 -15.91
C GLU A 944 39.00 2.56 -16.76
N VAL A 945 38.37 3.59 -16.15
CA VAL A 945 37.52 4.52 -16.89
C VAL A 945 38.28 5.24 -17.99
N ASN A 946 39.50 5.75 -17.70
CA ASN A 946 40.31 6.42 -18.69
C ASN A 946 40.72 5.49 -19.83
N GLN A 947 41.10 4.27 -19.51
CA GLN A 947 41.40 3.24 -20.52
C GLN A 947 40.19 2.94 -21.39
N ARG A 948 38.99 2.78 -20.79
CA ARG A 948 37.76 2.51 -21.53
C ARG A 948 37.35 3.67 -22.42
N ILE A 949 37.46 4.92 -21.95
CA ILE A 949 37.22 6.13 -22.72
C ILE A 949 38.12 6.15 -23.96
N ASN A 950 39.43 5.93 -23.75
CA ASN A 950 40.41 5.90 -24.84
C ASN A 950 40.18 4.79 -25.85
N GLN A 951 39.75 3.61 -25.44
CA GLN A 951 39.42 2.49 -26.34
C GLN A 951 38.14 2.69 -27.11
N PHE A 952 37.10 3.24 -26.45
CA PHE A 952 35.77 3.28 -27.02
C PHE A 952 35.50 4.54 -27.87
N PHE A 953 36.05 5.70 -27.49
CA PHE A 953 35.75 6.98 -28.17
C PHE A 953 36.83 7.46 -29.18
N LYS A 954 37.93 6.74 -29.33
CA LYS A 954 39.05 7.12 -30.21
C LYS A 954 38.79 6.94 -31.70
N ASP A 955 37.69 6.28 -32.12
CA ASP A 955 37.35 6.09 -33.52
C ASP A 955 36.51 7.23 -34.12
#